data_f2f80eca17e2c675ab0878d4d6b4809d
#
_entry.id   f2f80eca17e2c675ab0878d4d6b4809d
#
_cell.length_a   1.000
_cell.length_b   1.000
_cell.length_c   1.000
_cell.angle_alpha   90.00
_cell.angle_beta   90.00
_cell.angle_gamma   90.00
#
_symmetry.space_group_name_H-M   'P 1'
#
loop_
_entity.id
_entity.type
_entity.pdbx_description
1 polymer ?
#
loop_
_entity_poly.entity_id
_entity_poly.type
_entity_poly.pdbx_seq_one_letter_code
_entity_poly.pdbx_strand_id
1 'polypeptide(L)'
;MRIKNWFLLVLLSVAGTVQAQMLMTKLPVDSAVRIGKLKNGLTYYIRYNNWPEHRANFYIAQKVGSIQEEENQRGLAHFLEHMCFNGTKHFPGDALLRYCESLGVKFGVDLNAYTSIDQTVYNIDNVPTARQSALDSCLLILRDWAGSLTLDPKEIDQERGVIHEEWRLRTSARSRMFERNLPKLYPGSKYGVRYPIGLMSVVDNFKYKELRNYYEKWYHPNNQGIIVVGDVDVDHVEAEIKRLFGDLKNPLNALPVVDEQVPDNHAPIVIIDKDKEERSSIVQLMMKHEATPDSVKGNLKYLIYLYIKEVGIGLLNERLNEVAQKPDCPFVGAGTSDGNYIFAKTKDAFTIAAVPKDISLTAAALKAVYEEALRAAEFGFTETEYNRSKINALSSLDKMYSNRDKRFTEQFASEYKDHFLSNEPIPSLEYSYQMLKQIVPNVPIEYVNEVFKSLVSKSDTNLVIINFNPEKEGSVYPTETQLLTAVKEARIEKLAPYVDNVKDEPLMSKLPKPGKIKSEKRNEKFDFTEIKLSNGVTVLLKKTDFKKDQVTLNGNGGGGSSFYGEKDFINLEVFDNVINISGLGNFSNTELTKAMAGKIATASLTMGDKRMQVSGSSTPKDMEAMLQLVYLHFTKIAKDQKSFDTMIESLKINLKNRSASPDIAYQDSVTATMYGHNKRVKPMELSDLPAINYDRILQMAAERTANANGWRFTIIGNYDENTIRPLICRYLGSLPSKGKNVKGKRVLNLQKGIINNDFTRKMETPKANATMVWFNEDMLYTTETAIKANIAGQILSMVYLKKIREEASAAYSCGAAGSATIDDDYHNVTIYAYCPMKPEKSTEALQIMHDEMQNLATTCDASMLAKVKEYMLKEVDDAVKTNGYWVNVIGMFYRYGIDSHTDYKALVAAQTPESISSFVKDFLKAGNRIQVTMMPEK
;
A
#
# COMPACT_ATOMS: atom_id res chain seq x y z
N MET A 1 -8.25 36.06 -9.49
CA MET A 1 -9.30 36.96 -8.95
C MET A 1 -10.75 36.43 -9.11
N ARG A 2 -11.04 35.56 -10.09
CA ARG A 2 -12.43 35.02 -10.31
C ARG A 2 -12.83 33.89 -9.35
N ILE A 3 -11.91 33.05 -8.90
CA ILE A 3 -12.24 31.91 -7.99
C ILE A 3 -12.54 32.39 -6.57
N LYS A 4 -11.88 33.43 -6.05
CA LYS A 4 -12.21 34.03 -4.73
C LYS A 4 -13.67 34.48 -4.63
N ASN A 5 -14.23 34.98 -5.73
CA ASN A 5 -15.60 35.45 -5.76
C ASN A 5 -16.63 34.33 -6.06
N TRP A 6 -16.21 33.28 -6.76
CA TRP A 6 -17.10 32.16 -7.11
C TRP A 6 -17.36 31.25 -5.92
N PHE A 7 -16.33 30.93 -5.15
CA PHE A 7 -16.44 30.19 -3.88
C PHE A 7 -17.38 30.88 -2.85
N LEU A 8 -17.44 32.22 -2.87
CA LEU A 8 -18.36 32.97 -2.02
C LEU A 8 -19.79 32.98 -2.55
N LEU A 9 -19.99 33.03 -3.86
CA LEU A 9 -21.31 33.23 -4.49
C LEU A 9 -22.17 31.96 -4.49
N VAL A 10 -21.60 30.78 -4.73
CA VAL A 10 -22.36 29.51 -4.80
C VAL A 10 -22.91 29.09 -3.44
N LEU A 11 -22.19 29.32 -2.35
CA LEU A 11 -22.66 29.00 -0.99
C LEU A 11 -23.52 30.12 -0.34
N LEU A 12 -23.48 31.33 -0.87
CA LEU A 12 -24.27 32.46 -0.35
C LEU A 12 -25.68 32.60 -0.97
N SER A 13 -25.93 31.95 -2.11
CA SER A 13 -27.19 32.13 -2.82
C SER A 13 -28.40 31.32 -2.26
N VAL A 14 -28.15 30.36 -1.36
CA VAL A 14 -29.23 29.48 -0.83
C VAL A 14 -29.25 29.41 0.70
N ALA A 15 -28.22 29.90 1.40
CA ALA A 15 -28.18 29.85 2.86
C ALA A 15 -28.57 31.19 3.47
N GLY A 16 -29.60 31.21 4.34
CA GLY A 16 -29.87 32.34 5.21
C GLY A 16 -28.61 32.76 6.01
N THR A 17 -28.54 34.01 6.45
CA THR A 17 -27.38 34.66 7.11
C THR A 17 -26.74 33.84 8.24
N VAL A 18 -27.46 32.99 8.94
CA VAL A 18 -26.99 32.13 10.03
C VAL A 18 -26.17 30.97 9.48
N GLN A 19 -26.53 30.39 8.33
CA GLN A 19 -25.81 29.28 7.69
C GLN A 19 -24.49 29.75 7.03
N ALA A 20 -24.50 30.95 6.45
CA ALA A 20 -23.29 31.55 5.89
C ALA A 20 -22.23 31.86 6.97
N GLN A 21 -22.67 32.32 8.15
CA GLN A 21 -21.80 32.57 9.30
C GLN A 21 -21.21 31.27 9.87
N MET A 22 -21.98 30.19 9.90
CA MET A 22 -21.51 28.86 10.34
C MET A 22 -20.39 28.32 9.42
N LEU A 23 -20.49 28.50 8.12
CA LEU A 23 -19.50 28.03 7.13
C LEU A 23 -18.13 28.73 7.28
N MET A 24 -18.10 29.96 7.78
CA MET A 24 -16.88 30.73 8.02
C MET A 24 -16.30 30.49 9.43
N THR A 25 -16.89 29.59 10.22
CA THR A 25 -16.36 29.23 11.53
C THR A 25 -14.97 28.61 11.37
N LYS A 26 -13.99 29.15 12.12
CA LYS A 26 -12.63 28.57 12.18
C LYS A 26 -12.70 27.19 12.79
N LEU A 27 -11.99 26.26 12.17
CA LEU A 27 -11.78 24.95 12.72
C LEU A 27 -10.91 25.05 13.99
N PRO A 28 -11.32 24.45 15.11
CA PRO A 28 -10.47 24.39 16.28
C PRO A 28 -9.25 23.51 16.02
N VAL A 29 -8.10 23.87 16.54
CA VAL A 29 -6.97 22.98 16.66
C VAL A 29 -7.28 21.97 17.77
N ASP A 30 -6.95 20.68 17.56
CA ASP A 30 -7.09 19.66 18.59
C ASP A 30 -6.34 20.08 19.87
N SER A 31 -7.05 20.23 20.99
CA SER A 31 -6.46 20.64 22.26
C SER A 31 -5.51 19.61 22.87
N ALA A 32 -5.50 18.37 22.36
CA ALA A 32 -4.61 17.32 22.82
C ALA A 32 -3.18 17.44 22.25
N VAL A 33 -2.96 18.24 21.20
CA VAL A 33 -1.63 18.56 20.70
C VAL A 33 -1.11 19.87 21.29
N ARG A 34 0.12 19.82 21.80
CA ARG A 34 0.87 21.02 22.21
C ARG A 34 1.69 21.51 21.03
N ILE A 35 1.35 22.69 20.51
CA ILE A 35 2.07 23.35 19.42
C ILE A 35 2.83 24.53 19.99
N GLY A 36 4.11 24.64 19.63
CA GLY A 36 4.92 25.78 20.03
C GLY A 36 5.88 26.20 18.93
N LYS A 37 6.43 27.41 19.11
CA LYS A 37 7.46 27.96 18.22
C LYS A 37 8.58 28.55 19.07
N LEU A 38 9.81 28.11 18.82
CA LEU A 38 10.99 28.63 19.49
C LEU A 38 11.34 30.05 18.97
N LYS A 39 12.15 30.81 19.74
CA LYS A 39 12.60 32.16 19.36
C LYS A 39 13.36 32.17 18.03
N ASN A 40 14.04 31.08 17.69
CA ASN A 40 14.76 30.93 16.42
C ASN A 40 13.87 30.52 15.23
N GLY A 41 12.56 30.34 15.44
CA GLY A 41 11.61 30.06 14.38
C GLY A 41 11.20 28.56 14.25
N LEU A 42 11.90 27.62 14.89
CA LEU A 42 11.57 26.21 14.85
C LEU A 42 10.19 25.97 15.47
N THR A 43 9.36 25.20 14.76
CA THR A 43 8.02 24.82 15.22
C THR A 43 8.05 23.41 15.79
N TYR A 44 7.25 23.13 16.83
CA TYR A 44 7.14 21.78 17.36
C TYR A 44 5.70 21.41 17.69
N TYR A 45 5.44 20.10 17.61
CA TYR A 45 4.16 19.44 17.92
C TYR A 45 4.44 18.30 18.88
N ILE A 46 3.73 18.26 19.99
CA ILE A 46 3.88 17.18 20.99
C ILE A 46 2.49 16.69 21.36
N ARG A 47 2.27 15.36 21.27
CA ARG A 47 1.00 14.75 21.67
C ARG A 47 1.25 13.48 22.48
N TYR A 48 0.58 13.37 23.61
CA TYR A 48 0.44 12.08 24.29
C TYR A 48 -0.52 11.19 23.51
N ASN A 49 -0.10 9.96 23.20
CA ASN A 49 -0.93 8.91 22.63
C ASN A 49 -0.38 7.54 23.06
N ASN A 50 -1.21 6.68 23.63
CA ASN A 50 -0.79 5.39 24.17
C ASN A 50 -1.18 4.21 23.25
N TRP A 51 -1.30 4.43 21.94
CA TRP A 51 -1.58 3.37 20.98
C TRP A 51 -0.65 3.45 19.76
N PRO A 52 0.24 2.44 19.57
CA PRO A 52 0.53 1.31 20.46
C PRO A 52 1.05 1.76 21.82
N GLU A 53 0.75 0.97 22.88
CA GLU A 53 1.24 1.25 24.23
C GLU A 53 2.76 1.19 24.28
N HIS A 54 3.36 2.08 25.08
CA HIS A 54 4.81 2.13 25.32
C HIS A 54 5.63 2.38 24.05
N ARG A 55 5.10 3.16 23.11
CA ARG A 55 5.76 3.56 21.87
C ARG A 55 5.67 5.08 21.65
N ALA A 56 6.69 5.63 20.99
CA ALA A 56 6.70 7.01 20.53
C ALA A 56 7.34 7.14 19.15
N ASN A 57 6.88 8.13 18.39
CA ASN A 57 7.38 8.49 17.08
C ASN A 57 7.99 9.89 17.11
N PHE A 58 9.11 10.06 16.43
CA PHE A 58 9.91 11.27 16.37
C PHE A 58 10.12 11.66 14.91
N TYR A 59 9.64 12.82 14.50
CA TYR A 59 9.80 13.32 13.14
C TYR A 59 10.47 14.67 13.14
N ILE A 60 11.33 14.91 12.14
CA ILE A 60 11.73 16.24 11.73
C ILE A 60 11.32 16.45 10.27
N ALA A 61 10.52 17.47 10.03
CA ALA A 61 10.07 17.86 8.70
C ALA A 61 10.78 19.14 8.27
N GLN A 62 11.27 19.14 7.03
CA GLN A 62 11.94 20.28 6.39
C GLN A 62 11.02 20.82 5.30
N LYS A 63 10.76 22.14 5.26
CA LYS A 63 10.04 22.83 4.17
C LYS A 63 10.90 23.04 2.93
N VAL A 64 11.86 22.17 2.71
CA VAL A 64 12.81 22.23 1.60
C VAL A 64 13.02 20.86 0.97
N GLY A 65 13.22 20.84 -0.34
CA GLY A 65 13.45 19.64 -1.14
C GLY A 65 14.26 19.97 -2.39
N SER A 66 14.09 19.21 -3.45
CA SER A 66 14.87 19.38 -4.68
C SER A 66 14.58 20.70 -5.43
N ILE A 67 13.45 21.35 -5.19
CA ILE A 67 13.10 22.62 -5.84
C ILE A 67 14.04 23.77 -5.44
N GLN A 68 14.68 23.68 -4.28
CA GLN A 68 15.66 24.65 -3.79
C GLN A 68 17.05 24.47 -4.37
N GLU A 69 17.32 23.38 -5.09
CA GLU A 69 18.62 23.10 -5.69
C GLU A 69 18.99 24.11 -6.79
N GLU A 70 20.28 24.39 -6.90
CA GLU A 70 20.87 25.08 -8.04
C GLU A 70 21.20 24.07 -9.15
N GLU A 71 21.62 24.53 -10.36
CA GLU A 71 21.87 23.61 -11.47
C GLU A 71 22.98 22.58 -11.18
N ASN A 72 24.02 22.99 -10.45
CA ASN A 72 25.11 22.13 -10.03
C ASN A 72 24.80 21.29 -8.77
N GLN A 73 23.57 21.40 -8.24
CA GLN A 73 23.12 20.72 -7.04
C GLN A 73 21.99 19.70 -7.34
N ARG A 74 21.65 19.44 -8.59
CA ARG A 74 20.52 18.58 -8.97
C ARG A 74 20.73 17.15 -8.48
N GLY A 75 19.97 16.76 -7.44
CA GLY A 75 20.05 15.49 -6.71
C GLY A 75 20.66 15.61 -5.31
N LEU A 76 21.18 16.80 -4.90
CA LEU A 76 21.84 16.97 -3.61
C LEU A 76 20.87 17.07 -2.43
N ALA A 77 19.62 17.45 -2.63
CA ALA A 77 18.59 17.36 -1.60
C ALA A 77 18.38 15.90 -1.14
N HIS A 78 18.26 14.99 -2.11
CA HIS A 78 18.14 13.57 -1.85
C HIS A 78 19.44 12.96 -1.34
N PHE A 79 20.58 13.36 -1.89
CA PHE A 79 21.88 12.94 -1.39
C PHE A 79 22.10 13.34 0.08
N LEU A 80 21.65 14.53 0.46
CA LEU A 80 21.73 15.01 1.84
C LEU A 80 20.86 14.16 2.79
N GLU A 81 19.70 13.70 2.32
CA GLU A 81 18.86 12.78 3.06
C GLU A 81 19.64 11.53 3.46
N HIS A 82 20.35 10.90 2.54
CA HIS A 82 21.19 9.73 2.80
C HIS A 82 22.32 10.05 3.80
N MET A 83 22.95 11.20 3.66
CA MET A 83 24.04 11.62 4.56
C MET A 83 23.58 11.84 6.01
N CYS A 84 22.28 12.01 6.27
CA CYS A 84 21.75 12.05 7.64
C CYS A 84 21.94 10.74 8.40
N PHE A 85 22.12 9.62 7.69
CA PHE A 85 22.39 8.31 8.27
C PHE A 85 23.88 7.95 8.31
N ASN A 86 24.73 8.75 7.63
CA ASN A 86 26.16 8.50 7.42
C ASN A 86 27.06 9.45 8.24
N GLY A 87 26.67 9.75 9.47
CA GLY A 87 27.48 10.46 10.44
C GLY A 87 26.99 11.86 10.82
N THR A 88 26.82 12.02 12.12
CA THR A 88 26.48 13.28 12.76
C THR A 88 27.47 13.59 13.89
N LYS A 89 27.37 14.77 14.47
CA LYS A 89 28.27 15.19 15.55
C LYS A 89 28.30 14.23 16.74
N HIS A 90 27.14 13.71 17.16
CA HIS A 90 27.05 12.84 18.32
C HIS A 90 26.98 11.34 17.94
N PHE A 91 26.71 11.05 16.68
CA PHE A 91 26.61 9.68 16.14
C PHE A 91 27.49 9.57 14.88
N PRO A 92 28.83 9.34 15.03
CA PRO A 92 29.75 9.26 13.89
C PRO A 92 29.54 7.96 13.08
N GLY A 93 29.68 8.05 11.77
CA GLY A 93 29.51 6.92 10.84
C GLY A 93 28.14 6.29 10.97
N ASP A 94 28.09 4.97 11.13
CA ASP A 94 26.86 4.18 11.29
C ASP A 94 26.32 4.12 12.75
N ALA A 95 26.88 4.89 13.68
CA ALA A 95 26.52 4.82 15.10
C ALA A 95 25.04 5.11 15.38
N LEU A 96 24.41 5.99 14.58
CA LEU A 96 22.97 6.27 14.65
C LEU A 96 22.16 5.01 14.33
N LEU A 97 22.45 4.35 13.24
CA LEU A 97 21.78 3.12 12.82
C LEU A 97 21.91 2.04 13.89
N ARG A 98 23.13 1.78 14.35
CA ARG A 98 23.38 0.81 15.42
C ARG A 98 22.64 1.12 16.72
N TYR A 99 22.56 2.40 17.07
CA TYR A 99 21.83 2.82 18.24
C TYR A 99 20.31 2.55 18.11
N CYS A 100 19.68 2.97 17.02
CA CYS A 100 18.27 2.73 16.77
C CYS A 100 17.95 1.22 16.73
N GLU A 101 18.76 0.43 16.05
CA GLU A 101 18.61 -1.02 16.01
C GLU A 101 18.73 -1.67 17.40
N SER A 102 19.57 -1.12 18.29
CA SER A 102 19.69 -1.60 19.67
C SER A 102 18.44 -1.36 20.52
N LEU A 103 17.55 -0.48 20.06
CA LEU A 103 16.23 -0.23 20.62
C LEU A 103 15.12 -1.07 19.96
N GLY A 104 15.47 -1.97 19.04
CA GLY A 104 14.49 -2.69 18.20
C GLY A 104 13.83 -1.83 17.11
N VAL A 105 14.38 -0.66 16.83
CA VAL A 105 13.96 0.25 15.73
C VAL A 105 14.71 -0.16 14.46
N LYS A 106 13.99 -0.71 13.48
CA LYS A 106 14.59 -1.31 12.30
C LYS A 106 14.74 -0.28 11.17
N PHE A 107 15.95 -0.20 10.59
CA PHE A 107 16.22 0.64 9.42
C PHE A 107 15.39 0.21 8.20
N GLY A 108 14.82 1.18 7.49
CA GLY A 108 13.95 0.96 6.35
C GLY A 108 12.50 0.55 6.70
N VAL A 109 12.20 0.32 7.98
CA VAL A 109 10.85 0.01 8.49
C VAL A 109 10.40 1.08 9.49
N ASP A 110 11.08 1.18 10.62
CA ASP A 110 10.78 2.14 11.71
C ASP A 110 11.63 3.42 11.60
N LEU A 111 12.86 3.32 11.09
CA LEU A 111 13.77 4.43 10.84
C LEU A 111 13.85 4.67 9.33
N ASN A 112 13.36 5.81 8.88
CA ASN A 112 13.25 6.10 7.46
C ASN A 112 13.34 7.60 7.17
N ALA A 113 13.43 7.94 5.88
CA ALA A 113 13.34 9.32 5.39
C ALA A 113 12.80 9.33 3.95
N TYR A 114 12.39 10.49 3.49
CA TYR A 114 12.11 10.71 2.07
C TYR A 114 12.34 12.16 1.69
N THR A 115 12.81 12.37 0.45
CA THR A 115 12.91 13.68 -0.20
C THR A 115 11.89 13.78 -1.31
N SER A 116 11.09 14.84 -1.25
CA SER A 116 10.19 15.25 -2.32
C SER A 116 10.72 16.52 -3.00
N ILE A 117 9.91 17.08 -3.88
CA ILE A 117 10.30 18.32 -4.60
C ILE A 117 10.41 19.50 -3.64
N ASP A 118 9.52 19.64 -2.68
CA ASP A 118 9.39 20.80 -1.80
C ASP A 118 9.52 20.48 -0.30
N GLN A 119 9.82 19.25 0.04
CA GLN A 119 9.95 18.80 1.43
C GLN A 119 10.90 17.63 1.59
N THR A 120 11.51 17.53 2.78
CA THR A 120 12.28 16.37 3.23
C THR A 120 11.84 16.02 4.65
N VAL A 121 11.58 14.75 4.91
CA VAL A 121 11.10 14.29 6.21
C VAL A 121 11.92 13.09 6.68
N TYR A 122 12.29 13.09 7.95
CA TYR A 122 12.98 11.99 8.62
C TYR A 122 12.13 11.53 9.79
N ASN A 123 12.03 10.23 10.02
CA ASN A 123 11.24 9.65 11.09
C ASN A 123 11.94 8.50 11.81
N ILE A 124 11.68 8.42 13.11
CA ILE A 124 12.02 7.30 13.98
C ILE A 124 10.72 6.85 14.61
N ASP A 125 10.16 5.76 14.14
CA ASP A 125 8.88 5.24 14.59
C ASP A 125 9.05 4.11 15.61
N ASN A 126 8.00 3.85 16.38
CA ASN A 126 7.91 2.71 17.29
C ASN A 126 9.04 2.63 18.34
N VAL A 127 9.58 3.77 18.79
CA VAL A 127 10.61 3.84 19.82
C VAL A 127 10.03 3.37 21.14
N PRO A 128 10.67 2.40 21.85
CA PRO A 128 10.22 1.99 23.18
C PRO A 128 10.35 3.10 24.21
N THR A 129 9.28 3.38 24.97
CA THR A 129 9.24 4.49 25.94
C THR A 129 9.65 4.10 27.36
N ALA A 130 9.95 2.82 27.61
CA ALA A 130 10.36 2.33 28.93
C ALA A 130 11.66 2.96 29.46
N ARG A 131 12.51 3.49 28.58
CA ARG A 131 13.77 4.14 28.91
C ARG A 131 13.73 5.61 28.48
N GLN A 132 13.66 6.52 29.43
CA GLN A 132 13.69 7.96 29.14
C GLN A 132 14.90 8.36 28.29
N SER A 133 16.09 7.77 28.56
CA SER A 133 17.30 8.02 27.79
C SER A 133 17.18 7.65 26.29
N ALA A 134 16.29 6.72 25.92
CA ALA A 134 16.05 6.40 24.52
C ALA A 134 15.29 7.54 23.83
N LEU A 135 14.29 8.12 24.51
CA LEU A 135 13.52 9.27 24.00
C LEU A 135 14.42 10.50 23.84
N ASP A 136 15.24 10.79 24.85
CA ASP A 136 16.18 11.92 24.84
C ASP A 136 17.24 11.75 23.73
N SER A 137 17.70 10.51 23.49
CA SER A 137 18.63 10.22 22.37
C SER A 137 17.97 10.38 21.01
N CYS A 138 16.70 10.00 20.84
CA CYS A 138 15.97 10.24 19.61
C CYS A 138 15.82 11.74 19.33
N LEU A 139 15.51 12.55 20.36
CA LEU A 139 15.52 14.01 20.22
C LEU A 139 16.91 14.56 19.86
N LEU A 140 17.98 13.99 20.39
CA LEU A 140 19.35 14.36 20.04
C LEU A 140 19.67 13.99 18.56
N ILE A 141 19.18 12.86 18.07
CA ILE A 141 19.28 12.50 16.65
C ILE A 141 18.59 13.55 15.77
N LEU A 142 17.33 13.93 16.10
CA LEU A 142 16.64 14.97 15.37
C LEU A 142 17.41 16.30 15.41
N ARG A 143 18.03 16.62 16.56
CA ARG A 143 18.87 17.82 16.72
C ARG A 143 20.09 17.80 15.80
N ASP A 144 20.72 16.62 15.67
CA ASP A 144 21.89 16.47 14.78
C ASP A 144 21.49 16.57 13.31
N TRP A 145 20.37 15.97 12.90
CA TRP A 145 19.82 16.16 11.56
C TRP A 145 19.47 17.62 11.26
N ALA A 146 18.96 18.34 12.26
CA ALA A 146 18.59 19.73 12.10
C ALA A 146 19.79 20.65 11.79
N GLY A 147 21.00 20.36 12.32
CA GLY A 147 22.08 21.34 12.20
C GLY A 147 23.47 20.84 12.61
N SER A 148 23.74 19.51 12.57
CA SER A 148 25.03 18.95 13.03
C SER A 148 25.52 17.74 12.21
N LEU A 149 25.24 17.72 10.90
CA LEU A 149 25.78 16.68 10.01
C LEU A 149 27.29 16.86 9.81
N THR A 150 28.03 15.78 9.79
CA THR A 150 29.49 15.79 9.55
C THR A 150 29.81 16.00 8.07
N LEU A 151 29.07 15.37 7.17
CA LEU A 151 29.31 15.40 5.72
C LEU A 151 30.76 15.03 5.39
N ASP A 152 31.20 13.87 5.92
CA ASP A 152 32.55 13.35 5.72
C ASP A 152 32.80 13.03 4.23
N PRO A 153 33.89 13.48 3.61
CA PRO A 153 34.21 13.19 2.23
C PRO A 153 34.24 11.71 1.87
N LYS A 154 34.71 10.86 2.78
CA LYS A 154 34.78 9.41 2.55
C LYS A 154 33.38 8.80 2.48
N GLU A 155 32.50 9.18 3.41
CA GLU A 155 31.10 8.72 3.43
C GLU A 155 30.32 9.23 2.19
N ILE A 156 30.57 10.49 1.78
CA ILE A 156 30.00 11.04 0.54
C ILE A 156 30.40 10.20 -0.67
N ASP A 157 31.69 9.89 -0.82
CA ASP A 157 32.15 9.13 -1.98
C ASP A 157 31.62 7.69 -2.01
N GLN A 158 31.42 7.07 -0.87
CA GLN A 158 30.77 5.76 -0.76
C GLN A 158 29.30 5.83 -1.15
N GLU A 159 28.58 6.88 -0.70
CA GLU A 159 27.16 7.03 -0.92
C GLU A 159 26.78 7.32 -2.38
N ARG A 160 27.72 7.90 -3.20
CA ARG A 160 27.49 8.09 -4.65
C ARG A 160 27.08 6.79 -5.33
N GLY A 161 27.75 5.69 -4.98
CA GLY A 161 27.44 4.36 -5.52
C GLY A 161 26.04 3.88 -5.12
N VAL A 162 25.65 4.12 -3.89
CA VAL A 162 24.33 3.72 -3.34
C VAL A 162 23.21 4.49 -4.04
N ILE A 163 23.33 5.81 -4.19
CA ILE A 163 22.35 6.65 -4.93
C ILE A 163 22.24 6.19 -6.38
N HIS A 164 23.35 5.85 -7.01
CA HIS A 164 23.37 5.37 -8.40
C HIS A 164 22.60 4.05 -8.53
N GLU A 165 22.74 3.12 -7.56
CA GLU A 165 21.98 1.87 -7.55
C GLU A 165 20.51 2.09 -7.24
N GLU A 166 20.17 3.05 -6.39
CA GLU A 166 18.77 3.43 -6.18
C GLU A 166 18.13 3.94 -7.46
N TRP A 167 18.79 4.87 -8.18
CA TRP A 167 18.34 5.33 -9.48
C TRP A 167 18.11 4.17 -10.44
N ARG A 168 19.05 3.24 -10.53
CA ARG A 168 18.96 2.04 -11.38
C ARG A 168 17.76 1.17 -11.01
N LEU A 169 17.57 0.90 -9.73
CA LEU A 169 16.49 0.07 -9.22
C LEU A 169 15.10 0.69 -9.47
N ARG A 170 14.98 2.01 -9.28
CA ARG A 170 13.72 2.75 -9.44
C ARG A 170 13.40 3.10 -10.89
N THR A 171 14.36 3.01 -11.81
CA THR A 171 14.15 3.31 -13.21
C THR A 171 13.28 2.24 -13.88
N SER A 172 12.11 2.66 -14.38
CA SER A 172 11.15 1.85 -15.14
C SER A 172 10.80 2.54 -16.46
N ALA A 173 10.16 1.83 -17.38
CA ALA A 173 9.66 2.39 -18.63
C ALA A 173 8.87 3.69 -18.38
N ARG A 174 7.95 3.65 -17.43
CA ARG A 174 7.08 4.79 -17.13
C ARG A 174 7.83 5.95 -16.49
N SER A 175 8.78 5.70 -15.57
CA SER A 175 9.61 6.77 -15.00
C SER A 175 10.50 7.42 -16.06
N ARG A 176 11.10 6.65 -16.97
CA ARG A 176 11.90 7.21 -18.07
C ARG A 176 11.09 8.12 -18.99
N MET A 177 9.88 7.68 -19.41
CA MET A 177 8.98 8.50 -20.22
C MET A 177 8.55 9.77 -19.48
N PHE A 178 8.25 9.63 -18.21
CA PHE A 178 7.82 10.74 -17.36
C PHE A 178 8.93 11.79 -17.20
N GLU A 179 10.11 11.39 -16.75
CA GLU A 179 11.23 12.28 -16.47
C GLU A 179 11.66 13.08 -17.70
N ARG A 180 11.79 12.43 -18.89
CA ARG A 180 12.20 13.13 -20.11
C ARG A 180 11.15 14.12 -20.64
N ASN A 181 9.89 14.01 -20.20
CA ASN A 181 8.82 14.92 -20.60
C ASN A 181 8.49 16.00 -19.53
N LEU A 182 9.09 15.94 -18.33
CA LEU A 182 8.86 16.95 -17.29
C LEU A 182 9.07 18.40 -17.78
N PRO A 183 10.11 18.75 -18.56
CA PRO A 183 10.29 20.12 -19.05
C PRO A 183 9.14 20.61 -19.94
N LYS A 184 8.45 19.70 -20.66
CA LYS A 184 7.28 20.02 -21.47
C LYS A 184 6.00 20.14 -20.64
N LEU A 185 5.90 19.35 -19.56
CA LEU A 185 4.77 19.36 -18.63
C LEU A 185 4.78 20.60 -17.73
N TYR A 186 5.96 21.14 -17.45
CA TYR A 186 6.17 22.30 -16.59
C TYR A 186 6.95 23.42 -17.30
N PRO A 187 6.46 23.96 -18.43
CA PRO A 187 7.18 24.98 -19.17
C PRO A 187 7.35 26.23 -18.28
N GLY A 188 8.59 26.71 -18.17
CA GLY A 188 8.91 27.90 -17.41
C GLY A 188 8.90 27.75 -15.87
N SER A 189 8.80 26.54 -15.36
CA SER A 189 8.87 26.24 -13.91
C SER A 189 9.99 25.27 -13.58
N LYS A 190 10.59 25.45 -12.40
CA LYS A 190 11.62 24.54 -11.89
C LYS A 190 11.11 23.10 -11.67
N TYR A 191 9.80 22.89 -11.50
CA TYR A 191 9.21 21.55 -11.42
C TYR A 191 9.60 20.67 -12.62
N GLY A 192 9.83 21.27 -13.79
CA GLY A 192 10.26 20.57 -15.00
C GLY A 192 11.69 19.99 -14.95
N VAL A 193 12.52 20.43 -14.01
CA VAL A 193 13.96 20.09 -13.99
C VAL A 193 14.50 19.76 -12.59
N ARG A 194 13.67 19.68 -11.58
CA ARG A 194 14.07 19.43 -10.16
C ARG A 194 13.47 18.14 -9.61
N TYR A 195 13.51 17.06 -10.44
CA TYR A 195 13.11 15.74 -9.95
C TYR A 195 14.09 15.27 -8.86
N PRO A 196 13.62 14.71 -7.71
CA PRO A 196 14.46 14.54 -6.52
C PRO A 196 15.69 13.64 -6.70
N ILE A 197 15.60 12.57 -7.50
CA ILE A 197 16.77 11.71 -7.78
C ILE A 197 17.90 12.46 -8.49
N GLY A 198 17.59 13.59 -9.14
CA GLY A 198 18.52 14.49 -9.79
C GLY A 198 19.19 13.95 -11.06
N LEU A 199 20.39 14.44 -11.31
CA LEU A 199 21.21 14.01 -12.44
C LEU A 199 22.39 13.19 -11.97
N MET A 200 22.55 11.97 -12.47
CA MET A 200 23.68 11.11 -12.12
C MET A 200 25.02 11.78 -12.44
N SER A 201 25.11 12.56 -13.52
CA SER A 201 26.30 13.35 -13.83
C SER A 201 26.66 14.40 -12.77
N VAL A 202 25.69 14.92 -12.03
CA VAL A 202 25.92 15.79 -10.87
C VAL A 202 26.28 14.94 -9.65
N VAL A 203 25.49 13.89 -9.35
CA VAL A 203 25.72 12.98 -8.23
C VAL A 203 27.14 12.39 -8.23
N ASP A 204 27.64 12.00 -9.41
CA ASP A 204 28.97 11.41 -9.55
C ASP A 204 30.11 12.44 -9.39
N ASN A 205 29.87 13.72 -9.68
CA ASN A 205 30.94 14.71 -9.85
C ASN A 205 30.86 15.96 -8.98
N PHE A 206 29.79 16.14 -8.16
CA PHE A 206 29.68 17.33 -7.32
C PHE A 206 30.83 17.42 -6.32
N LYS A 207 31.25 18.66 -6.00
CA LYS A 207 32.27 18.92 -4.98
C LYS A 207 31.61 18.91 -3.59
N TYR A 208 32.29 18.37 -2.57
CA TYR A 208 31.77 18.29 -1.20
C TYR A 208 31.20 19.61 -0.69
N LYS A 209 31.79 20.73 -1.11
CA LYS A 209 31.33 22.09 -0.79
C LYS A 209 29.89 22.34 -1.29
N GLU A 210 29.50 21.80 -2.42
CA GLU A 210 28.15 22.03 -2.98
C GLU A 210 27.06 21.39 -2.12
N LEU A 211 27.32 20.20 -1.59
CA LEU A 211 26.41 19.55 -0.65
C LEU A 211 26.33 20.32 0.68
N ARG A 212 27.48 20.75 1.21
CA ARG A 212 27.56 21.57 2.42
C ARG A 212 26.84 22.92 2.24
N ASN A 213 27.01 23.56 1.09
CA ASN A 213 26.34 24.81 0.76
C ASN A 213 24.81 24.64 0.76
N TYR A 214 24.29 23.53 0.22
CA TYR A 214 22.86 23.25 0.26
C TYR A 214 22.38 23.07 1.70
N TYR A 215 23.08 22.27 2.51
CA TYR A 215 22.76 22.03 3.91
C TYR A 215 22.75 23.34 4.73
N GLU A 216 23.82 24.08 4.72
CA GLU A 216 23.95 25.32 5.51
C GLU A 216 22.98 26.42 5.06
N LYS A 217 22.60 26.43 3.78
CA LYS A 217 21.65 27.39 3.22
C LYS A 217 20.21 27.11 3.61
N TRP A 218 19.81 25.85 3.68
CA TRP A 218 18.41 25.48 3.76
C TRP A 218 18.00 24.76 5.05
N TYR A 219 18.91 24.04 5.75
CA TYR A 219 18.62 23.31 6.98
C TYR A 219 18.82 24.24 8.18
N HIS A 220 17.79 24.99 8.51
CA HIS A 220 17.81 25.93 9.65
C HIS A 220 16.41 26.06 10.28
N PRO A 221 16.32 26.53 11.55
CA PRO A 221 15.09 26.49 12.35
C PRO A 221 13.82 27.04 11.70
N ASN A 222 13.91 28.09 10.87
CA ASN A 222 12.73 28.66 10.21
C ASN A 222 12.01 27.68 9.28
N ASN A 223 12.73 26.69 8.75
CA ASN A 223 12.22 25.71 7.79
C ASN A 223 11.90 24.35 8.44
N GLN A 224 12.09 24.22 9.78
CA GLN A 224 12.06 22.93 10.48
C GLN A 224 10.88 22.82 11.43
N GLY A 225 10.25 21.64 11.41
CA GLY A 225 9.22 21.22 12.36
C GLY A 225 9.58 19.93 13.06
N ILE A 226 9.51 19.90 14.40
CA ILE A 226 9.69 18.71 15.22
C ILE A 226 8.32 18.18 15.62
N ILE A 227 8.10 16.88 15.43
CA ILE A 227 6.85 16.25 15.80
C ILE A 227 7.18 15.04 16.69
N VAL A 228 6.59 15.02 17.89
CA VAL A 228 6.72 13.89 18.83
C VAL A 228 5.33 13.44 19.24
N VAL A 229 5.00 12.20 18.96
CA VAL A 229 3.70 11.61 19.33
C VAL A 229 3.94 10.25 19.97
N GLY A 230 3.29 9.98 21.10
CA GLY A 230 3.40 8.67 21.72
C GLY A 230 3.14 8.69 23.23
N ASP A 231 3.48 7.59 23.86
CA ASP A 231 3.40 7.42 25.32
C ASP A 231 4.57 8.16 26.00
N VAL A 232 4.49 9.49 26.00
CA VAL A 232 5.55 10.40 26.45
C VAL A 232 5.05 11.42 27.47
N ASP A 233 5.94 11.89 28.34
CA ASP A 233 5.70 13.08 29.15
C ASP A 233 5.86 14.34 28.27
N VAL A 234 4.75 15.01 27.99
CA VAL A 234 4.68 16.17 27.11
C VAL A 234 5.52 17.36 27.63
N ASP A 235 5.55 17.55 28.96
CA ASP A 235 6.31 18.66 29.59
C ASP A 235 7.82 18.39 29.50
N HIS A 236 8.24 17.14 29.74
CA HIS A 236 9.63 16.74 29.58
C HIS A 236 10.10 16.89 28.12
N VAL A 237 9.34 16.37 27.16
CA VAL A 237 9.68 16.49 25.74
C VAL A 237 9.78 17.96 25.30
N GLU A 238 8.86 18.80 25.75
CA GLU A 238 8.92 20.24 25.45
C GLU A 238 10.17 20.90 26.04
N ALA A 239 10.54 20.59 27.29
CA ALA A 239 11.75 21.08 27.93
C ALA A 239 13.01 20.66 27.15
N GLU A 240 13.09 19.39 26.75
CA GLU A 240 14.21 18.87 25.95
C GLU A 240 14.28 19.50 24.54
N ILE A 241 13.16 19.72 23.87
CA ILE A 241 13.13 20.44 22.60
C ILE A 241 13.69 21.86 22.79
N LYS A 242 13.24 22.59 23.83
CA LYS A 242 13.75 23.94 24.13
C LYS A 242 15.24 23.94 24.43
N ARG A 243 15.74 22.94 25.16
CA ARG A 243 17.15 22.77 25.53
C ARG A 243 18.02 22.43 24.32
N LEU A 244 17.60 21.45 23.49
CA LEU A 244 18.40 20.92 22.39
C LEU A 244 18.39 21.83 21.15
N PHE A 245 17.26 22.44 20.82
CA PHE A 245 17.10 23.18 19.57
C PHE A 245 17.14 24.71 19.74
N GLY A 246 17.13 25.21 20.99
CA GLY A 246 17.06 26.64 21.27
C GLY A 246 18.32 27.42 20.86
N ASP A 247 19.47 26.79 20.76
CA ASP A 247 20.76 27.37 20.36
C ASP A 247 20.99 27.35 18.83
N LEU A 248 20.17 26.62 18.06
CA LEU A 248 20.24 26.61 16.61
C LEU A 248 20.03 28.01 16.04
N LYS A 249 20.85 28.39 15.07
CA LYS A 249 20.82 29.70 14.42
C LYS A 249 20.36 29.61 12.98
N ASN A 250 19.58 30.59 12.56
CA ASN A 250 19.35 30.81 11.15
C ASN A 250 20.56 31.50 10.52
N PRO A 251 20.86 31.30 9.23
CA PRO A 251 21.83 32.09 8.51
C PRO A 251 21.50 33.58 8.62
N LEU A 252 22.51 34.46 8.69
CA LEU A 252 22.32 35.94 8.81
C LEU A 252 21.42 36.48 7.69
N ASN A 253 21.53 35.93 6.49
CA ASN A 253 20.74 36.28 5.31
C ASN A 253 19.88 35.09 4.87
N ALA A 254 19.17 34.42 5.79
CA ALA A 254 18.31 33.28 5.48
C ALA A 254 17.31 33.66 4.39
N LEU A 255 17.33 32.92 3.31
CA LEU A 255 16.37 33.08 2.23
C LEU A 255 15.01 32.49 2.65
N PRO A 256 13.90 33.16 2.33
CA PRO A 256 12.59 32.55 2.53
C PRO A 256 12.40 31.37 1.56
N VAL A 257 11.72 30.34 2.02
CA VAL A 257 11.20 29.35 1.12
C VAL A 257 10.03 29.96 0.37
N VAL A 258 10.15 30.00 -0.96
CA VAL A 258 9.09 30.50 -1.86
C VAL A 258 8.55 29.34 -2.66
N ASP A 259 7.23 29.21 -2.69
CA ASP A 259 6.56 28.18 -3.47
C ASP A 259 6.71 28.45 -4.96
N GLU A 260 7.30 27.50 -5.66
CA GLU A 260 7.50 27.58 -7.11
C GLU A 260 6.16 27.56 -7.84
N GLN A 261 5.99 28.45 -8.81
CA GLN A 261 4.74 28.60 -9.54
C GLN A 261 4.73 27.73 -10.80
N VAL A 262 3.54 27.25 -11.16
CA VAL A 262 3.28 26.56 -12.43
C VAL A 262 2.47 27.50 -13.32
N PRO A 263 3.07 28.04 -14.39
CA PRO A 263 2.34 28.93 -15.31
C PRO A 263 1.15 28.23 -15.98
N ASP A 264 0.13 29.03 -16.30
CA ASP A 264 -0.95 28.60 -17.17
C ASP A 264 -0.44 28.36 -18.59
N ASN A 265 -0.96 27.34 -19.26
CA ASN A 265 -0.77 27.15 -20.69
C ASN A 265 -2.02 27.62 -21.45
N HIS A 266 -1.83 28.42 -22.48
CA HIS A 266 -2.92 28.93 -23.31
C HIS A 266 -3.36 27.91 -24.39
N ALA A 267 -2.42 27.13 -24.89
CA ALA A 267 -2.66 26.01 -25.79
C ALA A 267 -2.49 24.68 -25.04
N PRO A 268 -3.17 23.60 -25.44
CA PRO A 268 -2.99 22.29 -24.83
C PRO A 268 -1.54 21.81 -24.87
N ILE A 269 -1.08 21.21 -23.77
CA ILE A 269 0.17 20.45 -23.74
C ILE A 269 -0.17 19.01 -24.10
N VAL A 270 0.43 18.47 -25.16
CA VAL A 270 0.22 17.08 -25.57
C VAL A 270 1.56 16.34 -25.55
N ILE A 271 1.60 15.28 -24.77
CA ILE A 271 2.73 14.36 -24.67
C ILE A 271 2.33 13.02 -25.26
N ILE A 272 3.06 12.56 -26.27
CA ILE A 272 2.95 11.20 -26.80
C ILE A 272 4.34 10.60 -26.75
N ASP A 273 4.50 9.54 -25.98
CA ASP A 273 5.79 8.91 -25.76
C ASP A 273 5.67 7.39 -25.70
N LYS A 274 6.80 6.69 -25.87
CA LYS A 274 6.85 5.25 -25.91
C LYS A 274 8.16 4.69 -25.35
N ASP A 275 8.07 3.48 -24.81
CA ASP A 275 9.25 2.77 -24.26
C ASP A 275 9.12 1.27 -24.54
N LYS A 276 10.26 0.59 -24.80
CA LYS A 276 10.29 -0.83 -25.16
C LYS A 276 9.85 -1.75 -24.04
N GLU A 277 10.01 -1.32 -22.79
CA GLU A 277 9.64 -2.10 -21.61
C GLU A 277 8.23 -1.74 -21.09
N GLU A 278 7.54 -0.74 -21.66
CA GLU A 278 6.15 -0.43 -21.32
C GLU A 278 5.22 -1.53 -21.85
N ARG A 279 4.24 -1.92 -21.06
CA ARG A 279 3.37 -3.07 -21.35
C ARG A 279 2.01 -2.68 -21.90
N SER A 280 1.49 -1.52 -21.49
CA SER A 280 0.14 -1.07 -21.85
C SER A 280 0.13 0.40 -22.22
N SER A 281 -0.73 0.77 -23.17
CA SER A 281 -1.01 2.18 -23.41
C SER A 281 -1.82 2.77 -22.25
N ILE A 282 -1.51 4.01 -21.88
CA ILE A 282 -2.34 4.83 -21.01
C ILE A 282 -2.54 6.20 -21.64
N VAL A 283 -3.74 6.76 -21.50
CA VAL A 283 -4.03 8.13 -21.86
C VAL A 283 -4.62 8.86 -20.68
N GLN A 284 -4.12 10.07 -20.41
CA GLN A 284 -4.57 10.93 -19.31
C GLN A 284 -4.97 12.30 -19.87
N LEU A 285 -6.08 12.83 -19.40
CA LEU A 285 -6.54 14.19 -19.63
C LEU A 285 -6.49 14.93 -18.29
N MET A 286 -5.75 16.01 -18.23
CA MET A 286 -5.61 16.84 -17.03
C MET A 286 -6.11 18.25 -17.32
N MET A 287 -6.89 18.81 -16.42
CA MET A 287 -7.42 20.16 -16.48
C MET A 287 -6.88 20.91 -15.27
N LYS A 288 -5.82 21.72 -15.48
CA LYS A 288 -5.18 22.46 -14.39
C LYS A 288 -6.08 23.57 -13.87
N HIS A 289 -6.08 23.75 -12.57
CA HIS A 289 -6.76 24.84 -11.89
C HIS A 289 -5.96 25.30 -10.66
N GLU A 290 -6.37 26.41 -10.04
CA GLU A 290 -5.68 26.94 -8.87
C GLU A 290 -5.78 26.00 -7.69
N ALA A 291 -4.67 25.76 -7.00
CA ALA A 291 -4.66 25.05 -5.72
C ALA A 291 -5.47 25.82 -4.66
N THR A 292 -6.03 25.09 -3.70
CA THR A 292 -6.81 25.70 -2.62
C THR A 292 -5.91 26.61 -1.76
N PRO A 293 -6.20 27.91 -1.65
CA PRO A 293 -5.38 28.81 -0.85
C PRO A 293 -5.39 28.45 0.64
N ASP A 294 -4.25 28.52 1.31
CA ASP A 294 -4.10 28.25 2.74
C ASP A 294 -5.06 29.09 3.61
N SER A 295 -5.38 30.31 3.17
CA SER A 295 -6.31 31.19 3.88
C SER A 295 -7.73 30.63 4.06
N VAL A 296 -8.15 29.63 3.29
CA VAL A 296 -9.47 29.01 3.41
C VAL A 296 -9.42 27.63 4.09
N LYS A 297 -8.26 26.99 4.19
CA LYS A 297 -8.12 25.66 4.79
C LYS A 297 -8.55 25.60 6.27
N GLY A 298 -8.35 26.67 7.02
CA GLY A 298 -8.69 26.76 8.45
C GLY A 298 -10.18 26.96 8.78
N ASN A 299 -11.11 26.80 7.83
CA ASN A 299 -12.54 27.02 8.04
C ASN A 299 -13.36 25.76 7.80
N LEU A 300 -14.54 25.66 8.46
CA LEU A 300 -15.47 24.53 8.27
C LEU A 300 -15.87 24.33 6.81
N LYS A 301 -15.97 25.43 6.05
CA LYS A 301 -16.23 25.39 4.60
C LYS A 301 -15.23 24.51 3.84
N TYR A 302 -13.97 24.46 4.24
CA TYR A 302 -12.96 23.61 3.61
C TYR A 302 -13.25 22.13 3.79
N LEU A 303 -13.61 21.68 5.00
CA LEU A 303 -13.98 20.28 5.25
C LEU A 303 -15.21 19.85 4.44
N ILE A 304 -16.18 20.74 4.31
CA ILE A 304 -17.38 20.49 3.51
C ILE A 304 -17.03 20.40 2.03
N TYR A 305 -16.18 21.31 1.55
CA TYR A 305 -15.70 21.28 0.16
C TYR A 305 -14.95 19.98 -0.16
N LEU A 306 -14.06 19.52 0.72
CA LEU A 306 -13.37 18.25 0.54
C LEU A 306 -14.35 17.09 0.45
N TYR A 307 -15.32 17.02 1.36
CA TYR A 307 -16.37 16.00 1.31
C TYR A 307 -17.13 16.02 -0.03
N ILE A 308 -17.61 17.18 -0.46
CA ILE A 308 -18.39 17.34 -1.70
C ILE A 308 -17.54 16.93 -2.92
N LYS A 309 -16.32 17.38 -2.98
CA LYS A 309 -15.36 17.06 -4.05
C LYS A 309 -15.11 15.55 -4.15
N GLU A 310 -14.77 14.91 -3.04
CA GLU A 310 -14.52 13.47 -3.00
C GLU A 310 -15.76 12.65 -3.39
N VAL A 311 -16.95 13.07 -2.98
CA VAL A 311 -18.21 12.44 -3.41
C VAL A 311 -18.35 12.51 -4.95
N GLY A 312 -18.19 13.69 -5.55
CA GLY A 312 -18.33 13.85 -7.00
C GLY A 312 -17.31 13.00 -7.80
N ILE A 313 -16.06 12.96 -7.34
CA ILE A 313 -15.00 12.12 -7.92
C ILE A 313 -15.34 10.64 -7.77
N GLY A 314 -15.77 10.20 -6.60
CA GLY A 314 -16.16 8.83 -6.34
C GLY A 314 -17.32 8.36 -7.23
N LEU A 315 -18.35 9.19 -7.39
CA LEU A 315 -19.50 8.89 -8.24
C LEU A 315 -19.11 8.79 -9.73
N LEU A 316 -18.22 9.66 -10.22
CA LEU A 316 -17.72 9.51 -11.59
C LEU A 316 -16.89 8.21 -11.76
N ASN A 317 -16.09 7.82 -10.77
CA ASN A 317 -15.35 6.55 -10.80
C ASN A 317 -16.30 5.34 -10.87
N GLU A 318 -17.41 5.36 -10.12
CA GLU A 318 -18.44 4.31 -10.23
C GLU A 318 -19.02 4.23 -11.66
N ARG A 319 -19.36 5.37 -12.28
CA ARG A 319 -19.85 5.41 -13.68
C ARG A 319 -18.81 4.92 -14.68
N LEU A 320 -17.54 5.31 -14.54
CA LEU A 320 -16.45 4.84 -15.41
C LEU A 320 -16.26 3.32 -15.33
N ASN A 321 -16.42 2.73 -14.15
CA ASN A 321 -16.40 1.28 -13.98
C ASN A 321 -17.56 0.59 -14.70
N GLU A 322 -18.75 1.18 -14.69
CA GLU A 322 -19.91 0.66 -15.46
C GLU A 322 -19.71 0.82 -16.97
N VAL A 323 -19.11 1.93 -17.43
CA VAL A 323 -18.78 2.15 -18.84
C VAL A 323 -17.78 1.11 -19.33
N ALA A 324 -16.76 0.77 -18.52
CA ALA A 324 -15.74 -0.23 -18.85
C ALA A 324 -16.34 -1.63 -19.13
N GLN A 325 -17.51 -1.93 -18.57
CA GLN A 325 -18.23 -3.21 -18.78
C GLN A 325 -19.11 -3.23 -20.03
N LYS A 326 -19.19 -2.14 -20.80
CA LYS A 326 -19.95 -2.13 -22.06
C LYS A 326 -19.15 -2.83 -23.17
N PRO A 327 -19.80 -3.62 -24.04
CA PRO A 327 -19.09 -4.39 -25.07
C PRO A 327 -18.28 -3.51 -26.05
N ASP A 328 -18.81 -2.32 -26.36
CA ASP A 328 -18.23 -1.33 -27.29
C ASP A 328 -17.27 -0.34 -26.61
N CYS A 329 -17.03 -0.49 -25.32
CA CYS A 329 -16.11 0.39 -24.60
C CYS A 329 -14.68 0.29 -25.15
N PRO A 330 -14.01 1.41 -25.48
CA PRO A 330 -12.66 1.39 -26.05
C PRO A 330 -11.54 1.20 -24.99
N PHE A 331 -11.86 1.11 -23.71
CA PHE A 331 -10.90 0.92 -22.61
C PHE A 331 -11.31 -0.24 -21.69
N VAL A 332 -10.36 -0.78 -20.93
CA VAL A 332 -10.59 -1.84 -19.93
C VAL A 332 -10.72 -1.30 -18.52
N GLY A 333 -10.26 -0.09 -18.28
CA GLY A 333 -10.35 0.56 -17.01
C GLY A 333 -10.10 2.05 -17.16
N ALA A 334 -10.75 2.83 -16.32
CA ALA A 334 -10.59 4.28 -16.24
C ALA A 334 -10.76 4.75 -14.80
N GLY A 335 -10.21 5.91 -14.49
CA GLY A 335 -10.36 6.52 -13.19
C GLY A 335 -10.11 8.01 -13.21
N THR A 336 -10.60 8.71 -12.19
CA THR A 336 -10.44 10.14 -12.03
C THR A 336 -10.01 10.52 -10.63
N SER A 337 -9.33 11.63 -10.52
CA SER A 337 -8.88 12.23 -9.26
C SER A 337 -8.76 13.75 -9.41
N ASP A 338 -8.73 14.46 -8.28
CA ASP A 338 -8.42 15.89 -8.23
C ASP A 338 -7.46 16.19 -7.09
N GLY A 339 -6.38 16.89 -7.40
CA GLY A 339 -5.30 17.24 -6.48
C GLY A 339 -4.13 17.86 -7.20
N ASN A 340 -2.96 17.83 -6.59
CA ASN A 340 -1.77 18.45 -7.13
C ASN A 340 -1.54 18.08 -8.61
N TYR A 341 -1.28 19.10 -9.45
CA TYR A 341 -0.86 18.85 -10.83
C TYR A 341 0.47 18.10 -10.80
N ILE A 342 0.35 16.78 -10.97
CA ILE A 342 1.44 15.81 -10.85
C ILE A 342 2.05 15.84 -9.43
N PHE A 343 2.94 16.82 -9.13
CA PHE A 343 3.54 17.00 -7.79
C PHE A 343 3.69 18.47 -7.38
N ALA A 344 3.12 19.40 -8.14
CA ALA A 344 3.21 20.82 -7.84
C ALA A 344 2.16 21.25 -6.80
N LYS A 345 2.57 21.71 -5.64
CA LYS A 345 1.62 22.15 -4.59
C LYS A 345 0.93 23.49 -4.88
N THR A 346 1.41 24.25 -5.87
CA THR A 346 0.86 25.57 -6.25
C THR A 346 -0.15 25.49 -7.39
N LYS A 347 -0.37 24.30 -7.96
CA LYS A 347 -1.33 24.08 -9.03
C LYS A 347 -1.97 22.71 -8.85
N ASP A 348 -3.30 22.66 -8.89
CA ASP A 348 -4.07 21.42 -8.90
C ASP A 348 -4.49 21.05 -10.32
N ALA A 349 -4.92 19.81 -10.52
CA ALA A 349 -5.53 19.34 -11.76
C ALA A 349 -6.59 18.28 -11.50
N PHE A 350 -7.72 18.44 -12.16
CA PHE A 350 -8.69 17.37 -12.34
C PHE A 350 -8.17 16.45 -13.44
N THR A 351 -7.93 15.19 -13.11
CA THR A 351 -7.32 14.19 -13.98
C THR A 351 -8.27 13.06 -14.28
N ILE A 352 -8.38 12.67 -15.54
CA ILE A 352 -9.07 11.46 -15.99
C ILE A 352 -8.08 10.60 -16.76
N ALA A 353 -7.96 9.33 -16.40
CA ALA A 353 -7.06 8.37 -17.05
C ALA A 353 -7.82 7.16 -17.58
N ALA A 354 -7.37 6.61 -18.70
CA ALA A 354 -7.90 5.37 -19.25
C ALA A 354 -6.78 4.46 -19.76
N VAL A 355 -7.03 3.14 -19.70
CA VAL A 355 -6.20 2.10 -20.31
C VAL A 355 -6.93 1.60 -21.56
N PRO A 356 -6.56 2.04 -22.77
CA PRO A 356 -7.18 1.61 -24.02
C PRO A 356 -7.04 0.10 -24.23
N LYS A 357 -8.04 -0.54 -24.85
CA LYS A 357 -7.97 -1.96 -25.24
C LYS A 357 -6.90 -2.26 -26.28
N ASP A 358 -6.56 -1.26 -27.10
CA ASP A 358 -5.46 -1.29 -28.06
C ASP A 358 -4.93 0.15 -28.29
N ILE A 359 -3.67 0.27 -28.75
CA ILE A 359 -3.04 1.58 -29.04
C ILE A 359 -3.88 2.38 -30.04
N SER A 360 -4.45 1.72 -31.05
CA SER A 360 -5.32 2.35 -32.07
C SER A 360 -6.62 2.94 -31.49
N LEU A 361 -7.04 2.51 -30.31
CA LEU A 361 -8.24 2.97 -29.60
C LEU A 361 -7.96 4.11 -28.62
N THR A 362 -6.72 4.61 -28.54
CA THR A 362 -6.33 5.64 -27.54
C THR A 362 -7.17 6.91 -27.66
N ALA A 363 -7.39 7.42 -28.90
CA ALA A 363 -8.21 8.61 -29.11
C ALA A 363 -9.68 8.37 -28.76
N ALA A 364 -10.23 7.19 -29.10
CA ALA A 364 -11.59 6.79 -28.72
C ALA A 364 -11.75 6.64 -27.21
N ALA A 365 -10.74 6.08 -26.52
CA ALA A 365 -10.73 5.95 -25.06
C ALA A 365 -10.71 7.33 -24.39
N LEU A 366 -9.87 8.26 -24.87
CA LEU A 366 -9.82 9.64 -24.39
C LEU A 366 -11.18 10.34 -24.58
N LYS A 367 -11.80 10.22 -25.76
CA LYS A 367 -13.13 10.75 -26.03
C LYS A 367 -14.16 10.20 -25.04
N ALA A 368 -14.23 8.87 -24.86
CA ALA A 368 -15.24 8.22 -24.05
C ALA A 368 -15.16 8.59 -22.55
N VAL A 369 -13.96 8.67 -21.97
CA VAL A 369 -13.82 9.07 -20.55
C VAL A 369 -14.12 10.55 -20.35
N TYR A 370 -13.79 11.40 -21.33
CA TYR A 370 -14.12 12.82 -21.24
C TYR A 370 -15.61 13.07 -21.43
N GLU A 371 -16.28 12.34 -22.33
CA GLU A 371 -17.75 12.39 -22.50
C GLU A 371 -18.46 12.04 -21.19
N GLU A 372 -17.98 11.04 -20.42
CA GLU A 372 -18.63 10.69 -19.16
C GLU A 372 -18.44 11.79 -18.09
N ALA A 373 -17.27 12.43 -18.04
CA ALA A 373 -17.06 13.59 -17.18
C ALA A 373 -17.94 14.79 -17.61
N LEU A 374 -18.05 15.04 -18.92
CA LEU A 374 -18.93 16.09 -19.47
C LEU A 374 -20.40 15.78 -19.20
N ARG A 375 -20.84 14.52 -19.30
CA ARG A 375 -22.18 14.05 -18.92
C ARG A 375 -22.47 14.36 -17.46
N ALA A 376 -21.55 14.02 -16.55
CA ALA A 376 -21.71 14.32 -15.13
C ALA A 376 -21.74 15.83 -14.85
N ALA A 377 -20.93 16.63 -15.56
CA ALA A 377 -20.92 18.08 -15.45
C ALA A 377 -22.18 18.77 -16.01
N GLU A 378 -22.80 18.20 -17.07
CA GLU A 378 -23.97 18.77 -17.72
C GLU A 378 -25.29 18.39 -17.03
N PHE A 379 -25.47 17.12 -16.70
CA PHE A 379 -26.73 16.60 -16.13
C PHE A 379 -26.65 16.32 -14.62
N GLY A 380 -25.49 16.40 -14.03
CA GLY A 380 -25.26 16.07 -12.61
C GLY A 380 -25.27 14.57 -12.30
N PHE A 381 -25.13 14.27 -11.03
CA PHE A 381 -25.35 12.95 -10.46
C PHE A 381 -26.81 12.77 -10.04
N THR A 382 -27.29 11.54 -9.95
CA THR A 382 -28.67 11.24 -9.54
C THR A 382 -28.78 11.20 -8.02
N GLU A 383 -30.00 11.43 -7.50
CA GLU A 383 -30.29 11.31 -6.08
C GLU A 383 -29.97 9.92 -5.51
N THR A 384 -30.19 8.88 -6.30
CA THR A 384 -29.93 7.49 -5.87
C THR A 384 -28.44 7.22 -5.72
N GLU A 385 -27.59 7.68 -6.64
CA GLU A 385 -26.13 7.62 -6.53
C GLU A 385 -25.65 8.38 -5.29
N TYR A 386 -26.11 9.63 -5.14
CA TYR A 386 -25.67 10.49 -4.05
C TYR A 386 -26.12 9.95 -2.68
N ASN A 387 -27.33 9.42 -2.56
CA ASN A 387 -27.81 8.83 -1.33
C ASN A 387 -26.98 7.61 -0.90
N ARG A 388 -26.57 6.75 -1.84
CA ARG A 388 -25.62 5.65 -1.54
C ARG A 388 -24.28 6.20 -1.03
N SER A 389 -23.75 7.21 -1.69
CA SER A 389 -22.48 7.84 -1.29
C SER A 389 -22.58 8.45 0.11
N LYS A 390 -23.69 9.16 0.44
CA LYS A 390 -23.94 9.69 1.78
C LYS A 390 -23.96 8.59 2.85
N ILE A 391 -24.68 7.51 2.59
CA ILE A 391 -24.80 6.39 3.53
C ILE A 391 -23.40 5.74 3.74
N ASN A 392 -22.62 5.57 2.69
CA ASN A 392 -21.25 5.06 2.77
C ASN A 392 -20.35 5.99 3.59
N ALA A 393 -20.40 7.29 3.35
CA ALA A 393 -19.63 8.29 4.09
C ALA A 393 -19.98 8.29 5.60
N LEU A 394 -21.27 8.25 5.94
CA LEU A 394 -21.72 8.19 7.33
C LEU A 394 -21.31 6.89 8.02
N SER A 395 -21.36 5.75 7.33
CA SER A 395 -20.90 4.47 7.87
C SER A 395 -19.38 4.47 8.10
N SER A 396 -18.62 5.09 7.20
CA SER A 396 -17.16 5.24 7.34
C SER A 396 -16.79 6.17 8.50
N LEU A 397 -17.53 7.26 8.71
CA LEU A 397 -17.37 8.16 9.85
C LEU A 397 -17.65 7.43 11.18
N ASP A 398 -18.73 6.65 11.25
CA ASP A 398 -19.06 5.86 12.44
C ASP A 398 -17.94 4.84 12.78
N LYS A 399 -17.42 4.18 11.75
CA LYS A 399 -16.30 3.25 11.87
C LYS A 399 -15.05 3.95 12.40
N MET A 400 -14.67 5.07 11.82
CA MET A 400 -13.49 5.84 12.24
C MET A 400 -13.62 6.33 13.68
N TYR A 401 -14.80 6.86 14.06
CA TYR A 401 -15.06 7.35 15.40
C TYR A 401 -15.09 6.24 16.45
N SER A 402 -15.55 5.04 16.12
CA SER A 402 -15.57 3.91 17.07
C SER A 402 -14.18 3.49 17.54
N ASN A 403 -13.15 3.72 16.70
CA ASN A 403 -11.74 3.41 17.02
C ASN A 403 -10.91 4.63 17.46
N ARG A 404 -11.53 5.76 17.79
CA ARG A 404 -10.81 7.01 18.12
C ARG A 404 -9.76 6.84 19.23
N ASP A 405 -10.05 5.95 20.21
CA ASP A 405 -9.14 5.67 21.34
C ASP A 405 -7.97 4.72 20.98
N LYS A 406 -7.99 4.17 19.75
CA LYS A 406 -7.01 3.21 19.24
C LYS A 406 -6.38 3.70 17.91
N ARG A 407 -6.29 5.00 17.76
CA ARG A 407 -5.58 5.61 16.62
C ARG A 407 -4.09 5.45 16.82
N PHE A 408 -3.42 4.96 15.79
CA PHE A 408 -1.98 4.77 15.82
C PHE A 408 -1.23 6.11 15.90
N THR A 409 -0.12 6.10 16.60
CA THR A 409 0.79 7.23 16.80
C THR A 409 1.20 7.87 15.45
N GLU A 410 1.48 7.05 14.43
CA GLU A 410 1.86 7.49 13.08
C GLU A 410 0.77 8.32 12.39
N GLN A 411 -0.51 8.05 12.63
CA GLN A 411 -1.61 8.81 12.03
C GLN A 411 -1.60 10.26 12.53
N PHE A 412 -1.38 10.46 13.82
CA PHE A 412 -1.24 11.82 14.37
C PHE A 412 0.04 12.51 13.92
N ALA A 413 1.16 11.77 13.88
CA ALA A 413 2.42 12.32 13.40
C ALA A 413 2.31 12.79 11.94
N SER A 414 1.62 12.02 11.09
CA SER A 414 1.34 12.41 9.70
C SER A 414 0.45 13.65 9.61
N GLU A 415 -0.63 13.74 10.39
CA GLU A 415 -1.50 14.92 10.41
C GLU A 415 -0.73 16.19 10.81
N TYR A 416 0.14 16.11 11.82
CA TYR A 416 0.93 17.26 12.27
C TYR A 416 2.03 17.64 11.27
N LYS A 417 2.62 16.66 10.61
CA LYS A 417 3.55 16.87 9.49
C LYS A 417 2.85 17.63 8.36
N ASP A 418 1.65 17.20 7.97
CA ASP A 418 0.89 17.84 6.88
C ASP A 418 0.40 19.25 7.29
N HIS A 419 0.05 19.44 8.56
CA HIS A 419 -0.24 20.78 9.09
C HIS A 419 0.99 21.69 9.01
N PHE A 420 2.17 21.22 9.41
CA PHE A 420 3.40 21.99 9.34
C PHE A 420 3.79 22.33 7.89
N LEU A 421 3.74 21.35 6.98
CA LEU A 421 4.23 21.50 5.61
C LEU A 421 3.25 22.20 4.67
N SER A 422 1.93 22.00 4.87
CA SER A 422 0.89 22.41 3.92
C SER A 422 -0.31 23.13 4.55
N ASN A 423 -0.20 23.50 5.83
CA ASN A 423 -1.26 24.17 6.58
C ASN A 423 -2.62 23.42 6.59
N GLU A 424 -2.59 22.07 6.45
CA GLU A 424 -3.80 21.27 6.57
C GLU A 424 -4.40 21.39 7.97
N PRO A 425 -5.73 21.56 8.13
CA PRO A 425 -6.33 21.71 9.44
C PRO A 425 -6.25 20.44 10.27
N ILE A 426 -6.07 20.60 11.58
CA ILE A 426 -5.98 19.48 12.54
C ILE A 426 -7.05 19.63 13.65
N PRO A 427 -8.35 19.64 13.31
CA PRO A 427 -9.39 19.54 14.32
C PRO A 427 -9.37 18.16 14.99
N SER A 428 -9.88 18.06 16.22
CA SER A 428 -10.04 16.74 16.83
C SER A 428 -10.99 15.86 16.02
N LEU A 429 -10.76 14.55 16.04
CA LEU A 429 -11.66 13.59 15.39
C LEU A 429 -13.09 13.70 15.94
N GLU A 430 -13.22 13.96 17.24
CA GLU A 430 -14.51 14.22 17.91
C GLU A 430 -15.27 15.36 17.23
N TYR A 431 -14.60 16.51 17.08
CA TYR A 431 -15.19 17.68 16.43
C TYR A 431 -15.56 17.39 14.98
N SER A 432 -14.66 16.80 14.22
CA SER A 432 -14.90 16.45 12.81
C SER A 432 -16.08 15.49 12.65
N TYR A 433 -16.14 14.46 13.50
CA TYR A 433 -17.23 13.50 13.51
C TYR A 433 -18.58 14.17 13.78
N GLN A 434 -18.68 14.97 14.86
CA GLN A 434 -19.92 15.65 15.21
C GLN A 434 -20.40 16.59 14.10
N MET A 435 -19.47 17.37 13.53
CA MET A 435 -19.79 18.29 12.44
C MET A 435 -20.23 17.56 11.17
N LEU A 436 -19.49 16.56 10.72
CA LEU A 436 -19.83 15.82 9.49
C LEU A 436 -21.09 14.99 9.66
N LYS A 437 -21.35 14.38 10.82
CA LYS A 437 -22.63 13.68 11.11
C LYS A 437 -23.84 14.60 11.02
N GLN A 438 -23.68 15.86 11.38
CA GLN A 438 -24.75 16.86 11.28
C GLN A 438 -24.88 17.41 9.84
N ILE A 439 -23.75 17.61 9.15
CA ILE A 439 -23.70 18.32 7.86
C ILE A 439 -24.03 17.38 6.70
N VAL A 440 -23.38 16.20 6.62
CA VAL A 440 -23.47 15.28 5.48
C VAL A 440 -24.92 14.93 5.10
N PRO A 441 -25.83 14.62 6.03
CA PRO A 441 -27.23 14.34 5.68
C PRO A 441 -27.94 15.50 5.00
N ASN A 442 -27.51 16.73 5.29
CA ASN A 442 -28.19 17.97 4.88
C ASN A 442 -27.51 18.68 3.68
N VAL A 443 -26.42 18.15 3.14
CA VAL A 443 -25.80 18.70 1.93
C VAL A 443 -26.68 18.34 0.72
N PRO A 444 -27.22 19.36 -0.01
CA PRO A 444 -27.99 19.12 -1.22
C PRO A 444 -27.11 18.58 -2.36
N ILE A 445 -27.69 17.76 -3.23
CA ILE A 445 -26.99 17.20 -4.41
C ILE A 445 -26.51 18.30 -5.37
N GLU A 446 -27.22 19.40 -5.43
CA GLU A 446 -26.90 20.55 -6.27
C GLU A 446 -25.48 21.07 -5.98
N TYR A 447 -25.05 21.06 -4.72
CA TYR A 447 -23.69 21.49 -4.36
C TYR A 447 -22.64 20.52 -4.86
N VAL A 448 -22.92 19.21 -4.81
CA VAL A 448 -22.04 18.19 -5.39
C VAL A 448 -21.92 18.41 -6.90
N ASN A 449 -23.05 18.60 -7.56
CA ASN A 449 -23.10 18.81 -9.01
C ASN A 449 -22.39 20.10 -9.43
N GLU A 450 -22.55 21.20 -8.70
CA GLU A 450 -21.87 22.46 -9.01
C GLU A 450 -20.36 22.40 -8.78
N VAL A 451 -19.91 21.83 -7.65
CA VAL A 451 -18.48 21.66 -7.38
C VAL A 451 -17.85 20.76 -8.45
N PHE A 452 -18.47 19.61 -8.74
CA PHE A 452 -17.98 18.71 -9.79
C PHE A 452 -17.91 19.40 -11.15
N LYS A 453 -18.96 20.11 -11.55
CA LYS A 453 -19.02 20.89 -12.80
C LYS A 453 -17.89 21.90 -12.90
N SER A 454 -17.46 22.49 -11.78
CA SER A 454 -16.35 23.47 -11.78
C SER A 454 -14.98 22.85 -12.05
N LEU A 455 -14.81 21.54 -11.85
CA LEU A 455 -13.57 20.80 -12.14
C LEU A 455 -13.45 20.46 -13.62
N VAL A 456 -14.57 20.25 -14.31
CA VAL A 456 -14.60 19.82 -15.73
C VAL A 456 -14.61 21.03 -16.66
N SER A 457 -13.48 21.28 -17.32
CA SER A 457 -13.29 22.41 -18.23
C SER A 457 -13.54 22.00 -19.70
N LYS A 458 -14.22 22.88 -20.46
CA LYS A 458 -14.33 22.80 -21.94
C LYS A 458 -13.28 23.69 -22.65
N SER A 459 -12.34 24.30 -21.91
CA SER A 459 -11.31 25.18 -22.45
C SER A 459 -10.07 24.40 -22.90
N ASP A 460 -9.36 24.96 -23.89
CA ASP A 460 -8.02 24.50 -24.26
C ASP A 460 -6.93 25.07 -23.31
N THR A 461 -7.26 26.15 -22.58
CA THR A 461 -6.38 26.71 -21.57
C THR A 461 -6.26 25.74 -20.40
N ASN A 462 -5.03 25.50 -19.93
CA ASN A 462 -4.71 24.60 -18.84
C ASN A 462 -5.06 23.12 -19.11
N LEU A 463 -5.22 22.75 -20.38
CA LEU A 463 -5.43 21.37 -20.80
C LEU A 463 -4.09 20.67 -21.01
N VAL A 464 -3.95 19.48 -20.47
CA VAL A 464 -2.77 18.62 -20.64
C VAL A 464 -3.23 17.21 -21.01
N ILE A 465 -2.63 16.64 -22.05
CA ILE A 465 -2.86 15.25 -22.48
C ILE A 465 -1.54 14.50 -22.43
N ILE A 466 -1.52 13.38 -21.74
CA ILE A 466 -0.36 12.47 -21.69
C ILE A 466 -0.78 11.12 -22.24
N ASN A 467 -0.04 10.63 -23.22
CA ASN A 467 -0.19 9.28 -23.75
C ASN A 467 1.16 8.57 -23.73
N PHE A 468 1.28 7.54 -22.92
CA PHE A 468 2.44 6.66 -22.84
C PHE A 468 2.10 5.30 -23.43
N ASN A 469 3.00 4.74 -24.22
CA ASN A 469 2.75 3.57 -25.03
C ASN A 469 3.89 2.54 -24.96
N PRO A 470 3.59 1.24 -25.19
CA PRO A 470 4.61 0.26 -25.56
C PRO A 470 5.27 0.63 -26.90
N GLU A 471 6.61 0.64 -26.97
CA GLU A 471 7.32 0.76 -28.23
C GLU A 471 7.36 -0.60 -28.92
N LYS A 472 6.65 -0.74 -30.02
CA LYS A 472 6.56 -1.99 -30.78
C LYS A 472 6.62 -1.72 -32.27
N GLU A 473 7.40 -2.53 -32.98
CA GLU A 473 7.50 -2.46 -34.44
C GLU A 473 6.12 -2.65 -35.07
N GLY A 474 5.84 -1.82 -36.08
CA GLY A 474 4.56 -1.83 -36.79
C GLY A 474 3.37 -1.21 -36.07
N SER A 475 3.54 -0.73 -34.83
CA SER A 475 2.48 -0.04 -34.10
C SER A 475 2.26 1.37 -34.66
N VAL A 476 0.99 1.72 -34.81
CA VAL A 476 0.56 3.07 -35.19
C VAL A 476 0.10 3.79 -33.94
N TYR A 477 0.81 4.86 -33.57
CA TYR A 477 0.51 5.67 -32.40
C TYR A 477 -0.45 6.80 -32.74
N PRO A 478 -1.28 7.28 -31.83
CA PRO A 478 -2.10 8.45 -32.06
C PRO A 478 -1.20 9.68 -32.33
N THR A 479 -1.66 10.58 -33.16
CA THR A 479 -1.05 11.89 -33.34
C THR A 479 -1.65 12.91 -32.39
N GLU A 480 -0.94 14.01 -32.13
CA GLU A 480 -1.48 15.15 -31.38
C GLU A 480 -2.82 15.63 -31.94
N THR A 481 -2.91 15.76 -33.28
CA THR A 481 -4.15 16.17 -33.96
C THR A 481 -5.30 15.21 -33.64
N GLN A 482 -5.07 13.90 -33.64
CA GLN A 482 -6.11 12.91 -33.35
C GLN A 482 -6.60 13.01 -31.88
N LEU A 483 -5.69 13.18 -30.92
CA LEU A 483 -6.06 13.35 -29.53
C LEU A 483 -6.84 14.66 -29.29
N LEU A 484 -6.40 15.76 -29.89
CA LEU A 484 -7.10 17.05 -29.80
C LEU A 484 -8.46 17.02 -30.51
N THR A 485 -8.57 16.29 -31.64
CA THR A 485 -9.85 16.07 -32.33
C THR A 485 -10.81 15.29 -31.42
N ALA A 486 -10.37 14.21 -30.78
CA ALA A 486 -11.17 13.43 -29.84
C ALA A 486 -11.73 14.29 -28.69
N VAL A 487 -10.91 15.20 -28.15
CA VAL A 487 -11.34 16.17 -27.12
C VAL A 487 -12.39 17.15 -27.66
N LYS A 488 -12.20 17.68 -28.90
CA LYS A 488 -13.16 18.59 -29.54
C LYS A 488 -14.48 17.89 -29.82
N GLU A 489 -14.44 16.67 -30.35
CA GLU A 489 -15.62 15.85 -30.61
C GLU A 489 -16.41 15.57 -29.36
N ALA A 490 -15.74 15.17 -28.25
CA ALA A 490 -16.39 14.96 -26.97
C ALA A 490 -17.15 16.21 -26.49
N ARG A 491 -16.60 17.41 -26.70
CA ARG A 491 -17.23 18.68 -26.27
C ARG A 491 -18.51 19.05 -27.02
N ILE A 492 -18.65 18.56 -28.24
CA ILE A 492 -19.84 18.86 -29.11
C ILE A 492 -20.80 17.67 -29.21
N GLU A 493 -20.45 16.53 -28.62
CA GLU A 493 -21.28 15.34 -28.60
C GLU A 493 -22.59 15.62 -27.86
N LYS A 494 -23.72 15.18 -28.42
CA LYS A 494 -25.01 15.29 -27.73
C LYS A 494 -25.18 14.14 -26.76
N LEU A 495 -24.92 14.44 -25.49
CA LEU A 495 -24.98 13.45 -24.41
C LEU A 495 -26.42 13.30 -23.90
N ALA A 496 -26.74 12.13 -23.35
CA ALA A 496 -27.98 11.87 -22.63
C ALA A 496 -27.71 11.74 -21.12
N PRO A 497 -28.65 12.06 -20.24
CA PRO A 497 -28.49 11.87 -18.80
C PRO A 497 -28.16 10.43 -18.44
N TYR A 498 -27.36 10.25 -17.39
CA TYR A 498 -27.08 8.92 -16.84
C TYR A 498 -28.35 8.34 -16.20
N VAL A 499 -28.55 7.04 -16.37
CA VAL A 499 -29.63 6.28 -15.73
C VAL A 499 -29.03 5.32 -14.72
N ASP A 500 -29.33 5.53 -13.44
CA ASP A 500 -28.88 4.67 -12.35
C ASP A 500 -29.79 3.45 -12.20
N ASN A 501 -29.33 2.32 -12.71
CA ASN A 501 -30.03 1.05 -12.57
C ASN A 501 -29.78 0.46 -11.17
N VAL A 502 -30.77 0.62 -10.29
CA VAL A 502 -30.71 0.07 -8.92
C VAL A 502 -31.70 -1.08 -8.80
N LYS A 503 -31.23 -2.18 -8.23
CA LYS A 503 -32.06 -3.33 -7.92
C LYS A 503 -32.53 -3.23 -6.46
N ASP A 504 -33.82 -2.95 -6.28
CA ASP A 504 -34.43 -2.78 -4.95
C ASP A 504 -34.95 -4.13 -4.43
N GLU A 505 -34.02 -4.99 -4.02
CA GLU A 505 -34.35 -6.24 -3.34
C GLU A 505 -33.31 -6.53 -2.24
N PRO A 506 -33.68 -7.26 -1.18
CA PRO A 506 -32.72 -7.65 -0.16
C PRO A 506 -31.67 -8.63 -0.74
N LEU A 507 -30.45 -8.61 -0.17
CA LEU A 507 -29.35 -9.49 -0.58
C LEU A 507 -29.79 -10.96 -0.61
N MET A 508 -30.69 -11.36 0.29
CA MET A 508 -31.34 -12.65 0.32
C MET A 508 -32.85 -12.49 0.52
N SER A 509 -33.65 -12.77 -0.49
CA SER A 509 -35.10 -12.74 -0.42
C SER A 509 -35.70 -13.83 0.49
N LYS A 510 -34.98 -14.93 0.66
CA LYS A 510 -35.36 -16.06 1.54
C LYS A 510 -34.19 -16.44 2.42
N LEU A 511 -34.35 -16.25 3.73
CA LEU A 511 -33.36 -16.63 4.71
C LEU A 511 -33.35 -18.17 4.90
N PRO A 512 -32.16 -18.78 5.07
CA PRO A 512 -32.06 -20.21 5.32
C PRO A 512 -32.62 -20.57 6.71
N LYS A 513 -33.13 -21.80 6.82
CA LYS A 513 -33.56 -22.36 8.12
C LYS A 513 -32.33 -22.59 8.99
N PRO A 514 -32.31 -22.08 10.24
CA PRO A 514 -31.15 -22.25 11.11
C PRO A 514 -30.83 -23.73 11.36
N GLY A 515 -29.55 -24.09 11.31
CA GLY A 515 -29.06 -25.33 11.87
C GLY A 515 -29.05 -25.33 13.41
N LYS A 516 -28.55 -26.40 14.02
CA LYS A 516 -28.50 -26.53 15.49
C LYS A 516 -27.05 -26.62 15.98
N ILE A 517 -26.79 -26.10 17.14
CA ILE A 517 -25.54 -26.36 17.88
C ILE A 517 -25.63 -27.77 18.48
N LYS A 518 -24.64 -28.60 18.19
CA LYS A 518 -24.53 -29.97 18.77
C LYS A 518 -23.74 -29.96 20.08
N SER A 519 -22.68 -29.17 20.12
CA SER A 519 -21.85 -29.03 21.33
C SER A 519 -21.09 -27.73 21.35
N GLU A 520 -20.82 -27.22 22.54
CA GLU A 520 -19.92 -26.11 22.81
C GLU A 520 -18.85 -26.54 23.80
N LYS A 521 -17.61 -26.14 23.58
CA LYS A 521 -16.49 -26.39 24.47
C LYS A 521 -15.60 -25.16 24.55
N ARG A 522 -15.40 -24.67 25.79
CA ARG A 522 -14.47 -23.57 26.05
C ARG A 522 -13.04 -24.08 26.04
N ASN A 523 -12.14 -23.36 25.38
CA ASN A 523 -10.71 -23.50 25.52
C ASN A 523 -10.18 -22.34 26.35
N GLU A 524 -9.83 -22.61 27.61
CA GLU A 524 -9.37 -21.59 28.56
C GLU A 524 -7.97 -21.07 28.20
N LYS A 525 -7.13 -21.89 27.57
CA LYS A 525 -5.74 -21.54 27.28
C LYS A 525 -5.64 -20.36 26.31
N PHE A 526 -6.44 -20.36 25.26
CA PHE A 526 -6.44 -19.30 24.24
C PHE A 526 -7.73 -18.50 24.22
N ASP A 527 -8.59 -18.72 25.21
CA ASP A 527 -9.82 -17.96 25.43
C ASP A 527 -10.71 -17.94 24.17
N PHE A 528 -11.04 -19.12 23.63
CA PHE A 528 -11.99 -19.26 22.53
C PHE A 528 -13.02 -20.36 22.81
N THR A 529 -14.17 -20.31 22.15
CA THR A 529 -15.22 -21.33 22.24
C THR A 529 -15.28 -22.13 20.92
N GLU A 530 -15.16 -23.46 21.01
CA GLU A 530 -15.42 -24.38 19.91
C GLU A 530 -16.91 -24.71 19.88
N ILE A 531 -17.57 -24.44 18.75
CA ILE A 531 -18.98 -24.76 18.49
C ILE A 531 -19.04 -25.78 17.36
N LYS A 532 -19.65 -26.93 17.58
CA LYS A 532 -19.95 -27.91 16.55
C LYS A 532 -21.40 -27.79 16.12
N LEU A 533 -21.62 -27.61 14.83
CA LEU A 533 -22.94 -27.46 14.23
C LEU A 533 -23.51 -28.79 13.69
N SER A 534 -24.82 -28.86 13.50
CA SER A 534 -25.54 -30.08 13.07
C SER A 534 -25.13 -30.55 11.68
N ASN A 535 -24.65 -29.68 10.82
CA ASN A 535 -24.17 -30.01 9.47
C ASN A 535 -22.67 -30.40 9.43
N GLY A 536 -22.01 -30.54 10.57
CA GLY A 536 -20.60 -30.92 10.67
C GLY A 536 -19.59 -29.79 10.54
N VAL A 537 -20.07 -28.55 10.45
CA VAL A 537 -19.22 -27.35 10.51
C VAL A 537 -18.73 -27.12 11.94
N THR A 538 -17.47 -26.74 12.11
CA THR A 538 -16.90 -26.27 13.37
C THR A 538 -16.67 -24.77 13.32
N VAL A 539 -17.09 -24.04 14.35
CA VAL A 539 -16.84 -22.60 14.51
C VAL A 539 -16.00 -22.38 15.76
N LEU A 540 -14.91 -21.63 15.62
CA LEU A 540 -14.02 -21.20 16.69
C LEU A 540 -14.28 -19.71 16.93
N LEU A 541 -14.81 -19.36 18.11
CA LEU A 541 -15.16 -18.00 18.48
C LEU A 541 -14.20 -17.43 19.50
N LYS A 542 -13.57 -16.30 19.20
CA LYS A 542 -12.80 -15.53 20.17
C LYS A 542 -13.27 -14.08 20.17
N LYS A 543 -13.78 -13.62 21.31
CA LYS A 543 -14.13 -12.21 21.49
C LYS A 543 -12.87 -11.41 21.81
N THR A 544 -12.70 -10.27 21.11
CA THR A 544 -11.62 -9.31 21.32
C THR A 544 -12.15 -7.89 21.22
N ASP A 545 -11.41 -6.96 21.80
CA ASP A 545 -11.70 -5.53 21.73
C ASP A 545 -10.54 -4.72 21.10
N PHE A 546 -9.63 -5.40 20.40
CA PHE A 546 -8.46 -4.78 19.76
C PHE A 546 -8.87 -3.66 18.79
N LYS A 547 -9.96 -3.90 18.03
CA LYS A 547 -10.65 -2.91 17.21
C LYS A 547 -12.14 -3.00 17.47
N LYS A 548 -12.76 -1.90 17.90
CA LYS A 548 -14.20 -1.86 18.25
C LYS A 548 -15.11 -2.06 17.04
N ASP A 549 -14.58 -1.80 15.84
CA ASP A 549 -15.31 -1.83 14.55
C ASP A 549 -15.03 -3.08 13.70
N GLN A 550 -14.34 -4.09 14.24
CA GLN A 550 -13.91 -5.23 13.42
C GLN A 550 -14.34 -6.58 13.96
N VAL A 551 -14.92 -7.38 13.06
CA VAL A 551 -15.07 -8.83 13.19
C VAL A 551 -14.43 -9.47 11.97
N THR A 552 -13.51 -10.41 12.18
CA THR A 552 -12.80 -11.14 11.13
C THR A 552 -13.27 -12.59 11.09
N LEU A 553 -13.52 -13.13 9.90
CA LEU A 553 -13.87 -14.52 9.65
C LEU A 553 -12.83 -15.15 8.74
N ASN A 554 -12.36 -16.35 9.11
CA ASN A 554 -11.53 -17.21 8.27
C ASN A 554 -12.09 -18.63 8.28
N GLY A 555 -12.52 -19.12 7.11
CA GLY A 555 -13.06 -20.47 6.92
C GLY A 555 -12.19 -21.28 5.98
N ASN A 556 -12.03 -22.58 6.23
CA ASN A 556 -11.30 -23.47 5.34
C ASN A 556 -11.85 -24.89 5.35
N GLY A 557 -11.78 -25.56 4.19
CA GLY A 557 -12.29 -26.93 4.00
C GLY A 557 -12.44 -27.30 2.52
N GLY A 558 -13.24 -28.28 2.22
CA GLY A 558 -13.74 -28.60 0.88
C GLY A 558 -12.74 -29.18 -0.14
N GLY A 559 -11.47 -29.42 0.24
CA GLY A 559 -10.42 -29.75 -0.72
C GLY A 559 -10.05 -28.55 -1.58
N GLY A 560 -9.04 -28.67 -2.43
CA GLY A 560 -8.51 -27.56 -3.23
C GLY A 560 -8.20 -27.93 -4.67
N SER A 561 -7.27 -27.22 -5.29
CA SER A 561 -6.87 -27.37 -6.70
C SER A 561 -6.27 -28.74 -7.04
N SER A 562 -5.79 -29.47 -6.03
CA SER A 562 -5.19 -30.80 -6.21
C SER A 562 -6.16 -31.87 -6.75
N PHE A 563 -7.46 -31.59 -6.79
CA PHE A 563 -8.47 -32.44 -7.39
C PHE A 563 -8.57 -32.28 -8.91
N TYR A 564 -7.90 -31.30 -9.50
CA TYR A 564 -8.00 -30.97 -10.91
C TYR A 564 -6.70 -31.24 -11.65
N GLY A 565 -6.81 -31.75 -12.87
CA GLY A 565 -5.69 -32.09 -13.74
C GLY A 565 -5.35 -31.01 -14.75
N GLU A 566 -4.40 -31.29 -15.65
CA GLU A 566 -3.81 -30.38 -16.62
C GLU A 566 -4.83 -29.56 -17.44
N LYS A 567 -5.94 -30.23 -17.86
CA LYS A 567 -7.01 -29.54 -18.62
C LYS A 567 -7.69 -28.38 -17.90
N ASP A 568 -7.56 -28.34 -16.57
CA ASP A 568 -8.16 -27.29 -15.74
C ASP A 568 -7.12 -26.25 -15.23
N PHE A 569 -5.80 -26.40 -15.53
CA PHE A 569 -4.78 -25.52 -14.95
C PHE A 569 -5.00 -24.06 -15.28
N ILE A 570 -5.39 -23.75 -16.52
CA ILE A 570 -5.66 -22.36 -16.89
C ILE A 570 -6.89 -21.79 -16.15
N ASN A 571 -7.91 -22.61 -15.90
CA ASN A 571 -9.07 -22.22 -15.12
C ASN A 571 -8.72 -22.00 -13.64
N LEU A 572 -7.78 -22.79 -13.10
CA LEU A 572 -7.28 -22.64 -11.73
C LEU A 572 -6.48 -21.35 -11.56
N GLU A 573 -5.67 -20.97 -12.55
CA GLU A 573 -4.86 -19.76 -12.51
C GLU A 573 -5.72 -18.49 -12.40
N VAL A 574 -6.89 -18.46 -13.02
CA VAL A 574 -7.82 -17.33 -12.94
C VAL A 574 -8.99 -17.53 -11.99
N PHE A 575 -9.04 -18.67 -11.28
CA PHE A 575 -10.18 -19.04 -10.43
C PHE A 575 -10.55 -17.92 -9.45
N ASP A 576 -9.60 -17.47 -8.66
CA ASP A 576 -9.86 -16.48 -7.62
C ASP A 576 -10.35 -15.15 -8.22
N ASN A 577 -9.75 -14.71 -9.34
CA ASN A 577 -10.17 -13.51 -10.05
C ASN A 577 -11.61 -13.63 -10.57
N VAL A 578 -11.95 -14.76 -11.22
CA VAL A 578 -13.29 -14.99 -11.78
C VAL A 578 -14.35 -15.05 -10.68
N ILE A 579 -14.07 -15.73 -9.57
CA ILE A 579 -15.00 -15.79 -8.43
C ILE A 579 -15.24 -14.38 -7.83
N ASN A 580 -14.18 -13.58 -7.68
CA ASN A 580 -14.29 -12.26 -7.08
C ASN A 580 -15.02 -11.24 -7.95
N ILE A 581 -15.01 -11.38 -9.27
CA ILE A 581 -15.80 -10.52 -10.18
C ILE A 581 -17.21 -11.09 -10.46
N SER A 582 -17.52 -12.29 -9.99
CA SER A 582 -18.83 -12.89 -10.12
C SER A 582 -19.85 -12.20 -9.22
N GLY A 583 -21.10 -12.27 -9.60
CA GLY A 583 -22.21 -11.84 -8.75
C GLY A 583 -22.52 -12.84 -7.65
N LEU A 584 -23.37 -12.46 -6.72
CA LEU A 584 -23.87 -13.31 -5.64
C LEU A 584 -25.40 -13.22 -5.55
N GLY A 585 -26.04 -14.36 -5.35
CA GLY A 585 -27.49 -14.42 -5.24
C GLY A 585 -28.17 -14.08 -6.57
N ASN A 586 -28.97 -12.99 -6.59
CA ASN A 586 -29.62 -12.46 -7.78
C ASN A 586 -28.88 -11.24 -8.36
N PHE A 587 -27.77 -10.84 -7.79
CA PHE A 587 -27.05 -9.61 -8.13
C PHE A 587 -25.85 -9.92 -9.02
N SER A 588 -25.65 -9.12 -10.08
CA SER A 588 -24.35 -8.97 -10.72
C SER A 588 -23.34 -8.32 -9.76
N ASN A 589 -22.08 -8.28 -10.09
CA ASN A 589 -21.07 -7.64 -9.24
C ASN A 589 -21.35 -6.15 -9.01
N THR A 590 -21.71 -5.42 -10.06
CA THR A 590 -22.09 -4.00 -9.96
C THR A 590 -23.36 -3.79 -9.11
N GLU A 591 -24.40 -4.60 -9.33
CA GLU A 591 -25.63 -4.53 -8.53
C GLU A 591 -25.38 -4.88 -7.05
N LEU A 592 -24.49 -5.85 -6.79
CA LEU A 592 -24.08 -6.22 -5.43
C LEU A 592 -23.40 -5.05 -4.71
N THR A 593 -22.49 -4.35 -5.39
CA THR A 593 -21.83 -3.17 -4.84
C THR A 593 -22.86 -2.10 -4.45
N LYS A 594 -23.83 -1.83 -5.30
CA LYS A 594 -24.93 -0.87 -5.00
C LYS A 594 -25.80 -1.35 -3.83
N ALA A 595 -26.13 -2.64 -3.77
CA ALA A 595 -26.96 -3.23 -2.70
C ALA A 595 -26.25 -3.27 -1.33
N MET A 596 -24.94 -3.22 -1.33
CA MET A 596 -24.10 -3.19 -0.12
C MET A 596 -23.87 -1.77 0.41
N ALA A 597 -24.42 -0.73 -0.21
CA ALA A 597 -24.27 0.64 0.27
C ALA A 597 -24.63 0.77 1.76
N GLY A 598 -23.79 1.43 2.54
CA GLY A 598 -23.94 1.64 3.99
C GLY A 598 -23.58 0.43 4.86
N LYS A 599 -23.23 -0.71 4.26
CA LYS A 599 -22.79 -1.91 4.97
C LYS A 599 -21.28 -2.09 4.80
N ILE A 600 -20.58 -2.14 5.90
CA ILE A 600 -19.13 -2.42 5.91
C ILE A 600 -18.97 -3.92 6.16
N ALA A 601 -19.12 -4.70 5.12
CA ALA A 601 -18.99 -6.16 5.14
C ALA A 601 -18.44 -6.67 3.82
N THR A 602 -17.49 -7.63 3.90
CA THR A 602 -16.89 -8.29 2.75
C THR A 602 -16.79 -9.80 2.98
N ALA A 603 -16.82 -10.57 1.90
CA ALA A 603 -16.43 -11.97 1.89
C ALA A 603 -15.78 -12.30 0.55
N SER A 604 -14.84 -13.24 0.55
CA SER A 604 -14.17 -13.76 -0.65
C SER A 604 -13.97 -15.27 -0.54
N LEU A 605 -13.97 -15.95 -1.67
CA LEU A 605 -13.70 -17.38 -1.78
C LEU A 605 -12.50 -17.61 -2.68
N THR A 606 -11.49 -18.34 -2.19
CA THR A 606 -10.25 -18.64 -2.92
C THR A 606 -9.94 -20.16 -2.89
N MET A 607 -9.12 -20.62 -3.83
CA MET A 607 -8.77 -22.04 -3.95
C MET A 607 -7.26 -22.26 -3.82
N GLY A 608 -6.82 -22.71 -2.65
CA GLY A 608 -5.44 -23.21 -2.47
C GLY A 608 -5.30 -24.68 -2.91
N ASP A 609 -4.09 -25.23 -2.85
CA ASP A 609 -3.81 -26.60 -3.29
C ASP A 609 -4.64 -27.65 -2.55
N LYS A 610 -4.68 -27.57 -1.25
CA LYS A 610 -5.29 -28.58 -0.38
C LYS A 610 -6.70 -28.21 0.07
N ARG A 611 -7.08 -26.94 0.04
CA ARG A 611 -8.33 -26.42 0.64
C ARG A 611 -8.85 -25.19 -0.09
N MET A 612 -10.17 -25.09 -0.08
CA MET A 612 -10.80 -23.79 -0.27
C MET A 612 -10.61 -22.92 0.98
N GLN A 613 -10.57 -21.64 0.79
CA GLN A 613 -10.54 -20.64 1.87
C GLN A 613 -11.64 -19.61 1.66
N VAL A 614 -12.33 -19.26 2.75
CA VAL A 614 -13.26 -18.13 2.80
C VAL A 614 -12.72 -17.11 3.79
N SER A 615 -12.55 -15.89 3.35
CA SER A 615 -12.18 -14.77 4.21
C SER A 615 -13.33 -13.78 4.30
N GLY A 616 -13.58 -13.21 5.49
CA GLY A 616 -14.61 -12.21 5.68
C GLY A 616 -14.18 -11.16 6.70
N SER A 617 -14.69 -9.95 6.54
CA SER A 617 -14.51 -8.85 7.50
C SER A 617 -15.78 -8.02 7.56
N SER A 618 -16.16 -7.58 8.76
CA SER A 618 -17.29 -6.68 8.94
C SER A 618 -17.14 -5.80 10.18
N THR A 619 -17.98 -4.77 10.27
CA THR A 619 -18.26 -4.17 11.57
C THR A 619 -19.18 -5.10 12.39
N PRO A 620 -19.25 -4.94 13.73
CA PRO A 620 -20.19 -5.69 14.56
C PRO A 620 -21.65 -5.53 14.09
N LYS A 621 -22.02 -4.36 13.62
CA LYS A 621 -23.36 -4.03 13.08
C LYS A 621 -23.66 -4.79 11.79
N ASP A 622 -22.66 -4.96 10.93
CA ASP A 622 -22.82 -5.51 9.58
C ASP A 622 -22.46 -7.00 9.46
N MET A 623 -22.27 -7.67 10.59
CA MET A 623 -21.86 -9.07 10.68
C MET A 623 -22.83 -10.01 9.97
N GLU A 624 -24.14 -9.73 10.01
CA GLU A 624 -25.13 -10.52 9.27
C GLU A 624 -24.92 -10.42 7.76
N ALA A 625 -24.60 -9.23 7.23
CA ALA A 625 -24.29 -9.04 5.81
C ALA A 625 -23.05 -9.86 5.39
N MET A 626 -22.00 -9.85 6.19
CA MET A 626 -20.81 -10.70 5.95
C MET A 626 -21.19 -12.19 5.88
N LEU A 627 -21.99 -12.67 6.81
CA LEU A 627 -22.39 -14.08 6.83
C LEU A 627 -23.34 -14.44 5.68
N GLN A 628 -24.16 -13.49 5.21
CA GLN A 628 -24.96 -13.66 3.98
C GLN A 628 -24.07 -13.81 2.75
N LEU A 629 -23.03 -12.97 2.62
CA LEU A 629 -22.07 -13.08 1.53
C LEU A 629 -21.33 -14.43 1.58
N VAL A 630 -20.89 -14.85 2.75
CA VAL A 630 -20.28 -16.20 2.94
C VAL A 630 -21.24 -17.30 2.51
N TYR A 631 -22.49 -17.25 2.95
CA TYR A 631 -23.50 -18.24 2.59
C TYR A 631 -23.75 -18.28 1.07
N LEU A 632 -23.81 -17.14 0.41
CA LEU A 632 -24.02 -17.05 -1.04
C LEU A 632 -22.82 -17.61 -1.84
N HIS A 633 -21.59 -17.46 -1.37
CA HIS A 633 -20.42 -18.11 -1.99
C HIS A 633 -20.53 -19.66 -1.99
N PHE A 634 -21.21 -20.23 -1.01
CA PHE A 634 -21.44 -21.68 -0.97
C PHE A 634 -22.64 -22.12 -1.79
N THR A 635 -23.61 -21.23 -2.01
CA THR A 635 -24.93 -21.69 -2.48
C THR A 635 -25.35 -21.07 -3.81
N LYS A 636 -24.88 -19.86 -4.13
CA LYS A 636 -25.34 -19.15 -5.32
C LYS A 636 -24.37 -18.06 -5.77
N ILE A 637 -23.26 -18.47 -6.39
CA ILE A 637 -22.41 -17.57 -7.16
C ILE A 637 -23.12 -17.33 -8.50
N ALA A 638 -23.38 -16.07 -8.84
CA ALA A 638 -24.08 -15.68 -10.06
C ALA A 638 -23.09 -15.34 -11.16
N LYS A 639 -23.33 -15.85 -12.37
CA LYS A 639 -22.54 -15.52 -13.55
C LYS A 639 -22.72 -14.05 -13.94
N ASP A 640 -21.61 -13.30 -14.01
CA ASP A 640 -21.57 -11.95 -14.53
C ASP A 640 -20.71 -11.90 -15.79
N GLN A 641 -21.35 -12.10 -16.95
CA GLN A 641 -20.64 -12.22 -18.22
C GLN A 641 -19.92 -10.91 -18.58
N LYS A 642 -20.50 -9.75 -18.25
CA LYS A 642 -19.89 -8.44 -18.58
C LYS A 642 -18.58 -8.22 -17.83
N SER A 643 -18.59 -8.49 -16.51
CA SER A 643 -17.39 -8.40 -15.68
C SER A 643 -16.31 -9.39 -16.13
N PHE A 644 -16.71 -10.60 -16.52
CA PHE A 644 -15.82 -11.63 -17.05
C PHE A 644 -15.18 -11.20 -18.38
N ASP A 645 -15.98 -10.69 -19.34
CA ASP A 645 -15.46 -10.24 -20.62
C ASP A 645 -14.46 -9.07 -20.45
N THR A 646 -14.75 -8.13 -19.55
CA THR A 646 -13.83 -7.04 -19.21
C THR A 646 -12.52 -7.57 -18.61
N MET A 647 -12.60 -8.58 -17.72
CA MET A 647 -11.42 -9.23 -17.16
C MET A 647 -10.57 -9.92 -18.25
N ILE A 648 -11.19 -10.62 -19.18
CA ILE A 648 -10.48 -11.29 -20.31
C ILE A 648 -9.77 -10.26 -21.17
N GLU A 649 -10.41 -9.13 -21.49
CA GLU A 649 -9.75 -8.06 -22.26
C GLU A 649 -8.57 -7.43 -21.46
N SER A 650 -8.71 -7.27 -20.16
CA SER A 650 -7.60 -6.81 -19.29
C SER A 650 -6.43 -7.81 -19.28
N LEU A 651 -6.72 -9.10 -19.17
CA LEU A 651 -5.69 -10.16 -19.27
C LEU A 651 -4.99 -10.14 -20.62
N LYS A 652 -5.74 -10.00 -21.71
CA LYS A 652 -5.20 -9.92 -23.06
C LYS A 652 -4.18 -8.77 -23.23
N ILE A 653 -4.49 -7.59 -22.70
CA ILE A 653 -3.58 -6.44 -22.72
C ILE A 653 -2.30 -6.76 -21.93
N ASN A 654 -2.45 -7.29 -20.72
CA ASN A 654 -1.33 -7.62 -19.85
C ASN A 654 -0.40 -8.70 -20.45
N LEU A 655 -0.99 -9.70 -21.14
CA LEU A 655 -0.25 -10.81 -21.73
C LEU A 655 0.41 -10.42 -23.06
N LYS A 656 -0.21 -9.52 -23.84
CA LYS A 656 0.27 -9.11 -25.18
C LYS A 656 1.72 -8.61 -25.16
N ASN A 657 2.12 -7.92 -24.10
CA ASN A 657 3.46 -7.32 -23.96
C ASN A 657 4.18 -7.79 -22.67
N ARG A 658 3.74 -8.91 -22.11
CA ARG A 658 4.28 -9.44 -20.83
C ARG A 658 5.78 -9.66 -20.89
N SER A 659 6.26 -10.20 -22.00
CA SER A 659 7.68 -10.49 -22.24
C SER A 659 8.57 -9.25 -22.41
N ALA A 660 8.00 -8.06 -22.55
CA ALA A 660 8.76 -6.82 -22.64
C ALA A 660 9.40 -6.43 -21.29
N SER A 661 8.84 -6.88 -20.18
CA SER A 661 9.35 -6.57 -18.84
C SER A 661 10.44 -7.57 -18.41
N PRO A 662 11.68 -7.13 -18.19
CA PRO A 662 12.74 -7.98 -17.64
C PRO A 662 12.38 -8.55 -16.26
N ASP A 663 11.73 -7.76 -15.41
CA ASP A 663 11.37 -8.18 -14.06
C ASP A 663 10.33 -9.31 -14.05
N ILE A 664 9.35 -9.29 -14.99
CA ILE A 664 8.40 -10.38 -15.14
C ILE A 664 9.11 -11.66 -15.63
N ALA A 665 9.97 -11.53 -16.64
CA ALA A 665 10.75 -12.65 -17.14
C ALA A 665 11.62 -13.28 -16.02
N TYR A 666 12.15 -12.44 -15.15
CA TYR A 666 12.91 -12.89 -13.97
C TYR A 666 12.03 -13.66 -12.99
N GLN A 667 10.87 -13.13 -12.59
CA GLN A 667 9.95 -13.80 -11.67
C GLN A 667 9.43 -15.14 -12.22
N ASP A 668 9.11 -15.19 -13.52
CA ASP A 668 8.72 -16.42 -14.19
C ASP A 668 9.83 -17.48 -14.13
N SER A 669 11.08 -17.06 -14.39
CA SER A 669 12.24 -17.92 -14.33
C SER A 669 12.50 -18.45 -12.91
N VAL A 670 12.35 -17.59 -11.89
CA VAL A 670 12.47 -17.99 -10.47
C VAL A 670 11.42 -19.07 -10.16
N THR A 671 10.15 -18.81 -10.48
CA THR A 671 9.05 -19.74 -10.20
C THR A 671 9.23 -21.07 -10.94
N ALA A 672 9.55 -21.02 -12.23
CA ALA A 672 9.79 -22.21 -13.04
C ALA A 672 10.94 -23.06 -12.49
N THR A 673 12.04 -22.42 -12.10
CA THR A 673 13.22 -23.11 -11.53
C THR A 673 12.90 -23.71 -10.16
N MET A 674 12.20 -22.98 -9.29
CA MET A 674 11.84 -23.47 -7.96
C MET A 674 11.00 -24.74 -8.01
N TYR A 675 10.12 -24.85 -8.97
CA TYR A 675 9.18 -25.98 -9.09
C TYR A 675 9.48 -26.94 -10.25
N GLY A 676 10.72 -26.91 -10.78
CA GLY A 676 11.15 -27.85 -11.81
C GLY A 676 10.32 -27.79 -13.10
N HIS A 677 9.94 -26.59 -13.52
CA HIS A 677 9.06 -26.34 -14.68
C HIS A 677 7.71 -27.07 -14.61
N ASN A 678 7.15 -27.22 -13.40
CA ASN A 678 5.85 -27.83 -13.21
C ASN A 678 4.77 -27.06 -14.00
N LYS A 679 3.97 -27.77 -14.78
CA LYS A 679 2.93 -27.17 -15.62
C LYS A 679 1.87 -26.37 -14.85
N ARG A 680 1.69 -26.62 -13.56
CA ARG A 680 0.77 -25.86 -12.69
C ARG A 680 1.20 -24.41 -12.43
N VAL A 681 2.48 -24.12 -12.58
CA VAL A 681 3.06 -22.78 -12.40
C VAL A 681 3.64 -22.22 -13.69
N LYS A 682 3.29 -22.84 -14.84
CA LYS A 682 3.62 -22.26 -16.16
C LYS A 682 2.89 -20.92 -16.27
N PRO A 683 3.61 -19.83 -16.59
CA PRO A 683 2.97 -18.54 -16.82
C PRO A 683 1.94 -18.60 -17.95
N MET A 684 0.80 -17.95 -17.77
CA MET A 684 -0.23 -17.81 -18.80
C MET A 684 0.32 -17.08 -20.03
N GLU A 685 -0.04 -17.57 -21.19
CA GLU A 685 0.26 -16.98 -22.48
C GLU A 685 -1.02 -16.47 -23.18
N LEU A 686 -0.86 -15.58 -24.14
CA LEU A 686 -2.00 -15.04 -24.90
C LEU A 686 -2.84 -16.15 -25.60
N SER A 687 -2.17 -17.23 -26.03
CA SER A 687 -2.78 -18.41 -26.63
C SER A 687 -3.65 -19.22 -25.67
N ASP A 688 -3.49 -19.06 -24.35
CA ASP A 688 -4.24 -19.79 -23.33
C ASP A 688 -5.63 -19.18 -23.05
N LEU A 689 -5.83 -17.89 -23.39
CA LEU A 689 -7.08 -17.18 -23.10
C LEU A 689 -8.35 -17.87 -23.61
N PRO A 690 -8.40 -18.45 -24.84
CA PRO A 690 -9.60 -19.15 -25.32
C PRO A 690 -9.96 -20.40 -24.52
N ALA A 691 -9.05 -20.96 -23.74
CA ALA A 691 -9.28 -22.13 -22.90
C ALA A 691 -9.87 -21.77 -21.52
N ILE A 692 -9.93 -20.51 -21.13
CA ILE A 692 -10.58 -20.06 -19.90
C ILE A 692 -12.08 -20.22 -20.06
N ASN A 693 -12.67 -21.04 -19.17
CA ASN A 693 -14.09 -21.38 -19.23
C ASN A 693 -14.80 -20.98 -17.94
N TYR A 694 -15.62 -19.93 -18.01
CA TYR A 694 -16.35 -19.40 -16.86
C TYR A 694 -17.27 -20.44 -16.19
N ASP A 695 -18.04 -21.18 -16.99
CA ASP A 695 -18.97 -22.18 -16.45
C ASP A 695 -18.21 -23.31 -15.74
N ARG A 696 -17.03 -23.70 -16.27
CA ARG A 696 -16.16 -24.67 -15.59
C ARG A 696 -15.64 -24.16 -14.26
N ILE A 697 -15.25 -22.89 -14.19
CA ILE A 697 -14.78 -22.25 -12.94
C ILE A 697 -15.90 -22.23 -11.89
N LEU A 698 -17.11 -21.82 -12.28
CA LEU A 698 -18.28 -21.86 -11.38
C LEU A 698 -18.61 -23.28 -10.94
N GLN A 699 -18.50 -24.26 -11.84
CA GLN A 699 -18.66 -25.68 -11.49
C GLN A 699 -17.61 -26.13 -10.46
N MET A 700 -16.33 -25.73 -10.63
CA MET A 700 -15.26 -26.06 -9.68
C MET A 700 -15.55 -25.46 -8.29
N ALA A 701 -16.02 -24.22 -8.23
CA ALA A 701 -16.45 -23.60 -6.98
C ALA A 701 -17.60 -24.39 -6.32
N ALA A 702 -18.64 -24.72 -7.09
CA ALA A 702 -19.77 -25.51 -6.61
C ALA A 702 -19.35 -26.90 -6.12
N GLU A 703 -18.46 -27.62 -6.84
CA GLU A 703 -17.91 -28.91 -6.44
C GLU A 703 -17.19 -28.85 -5.08
N ARG A 704 -16.46 -27.77 -4.80
CA ARG A 704 -15.67 -27.60 -3.56
C ARG A 704 -16.48 -27.06 -2.40
N THR A 705 -17.59 -26.37 -2.64
CA THR A 705 -18.50 -25.82 -1.61
C THR A 705 -19.75 -26.67 -1.35
N ALA A 706 -20.00 -27.71 -2.16
CA ALA A 706 -21.17 -28.59 -2.03
C ALA A 706 -21.31 -29.31 -0.68
N ASN A 707 -20.22 -29.44 0.06
CA ASN A 707 -20.18 -30.11 1.34
C ASN A 707 -19.39 -29.35 2.39
N ALA A 708 -20.08 -28.69 3.28
CA ALA A 708 -19.50 -27.96 4.40
C ALA A 708 -19.12 -28.83 5.61
N ASN A 709 -19.44 -30.15 5.58
CA ASN A 709 -19.02 -31.06 6.64
C ASN A 709 -17.49 -31.08 6.72
N GLY A 710 -16.97 -30.84 7.93
CA GLY A 710 -15.54 -30.72 8.18
C GLY A 710 -14.90 -29.33 7.86
N TRP A 711 -15.69 -28.38 7.37
CA TRP A 711 -15.24 -26.99 7.31
C TRP A 711 -15.09 -26.41 8.71
N ARG A 712 -14.10 -25.55 8.84
CA ARG A 712 -13.81 -24.81 10.06
C ARG A 712 -13.81 -23.33 9.78
N PHE A 713 -14.56 -22.58 10.60
CA PHE A 713 -14.61 -21.12 10.59
C PHE A 713 -14.07 -20.60 11.91
N THR A 714 -13.08 -19.72 11.84
CA THR A 714 -12.56 -18.97 12.98
C THR A 714 -13.11 -17.54 12.88
N ILE A 715 -13.83 -17.10 13.90
CA ILE A 715 -14.42 -15.75 13.98
C ILE A 715 -13.82 -15.04 15.21
N ILE A 716 -13.15 -13.92 14.95
CA ILE A 716 -12.46 -13.15 16.00
C ILE A 716 -12.83 -11.68 15.87
N GLY A 717 -13.14 -11.02 16.97
CA GLY A 717 -13.40 -9.59 16.98
C GLY A 717 -14.43 -9.16 18.03
N ASN A 718 -14.90 -7.93 17.87
CA ASN A 718 -15.82 -7.30 18.79
C ASN A 718 -17.27 -7.60 18.40
N TYR A 719 -17.74 -8.81 18.67
CA TYR A 719 -19.12 -9.22 18.45
C TYR A 719 -19.92 -9.31 19.75
N ASP A 720 -21.23 -9.23 19.65
CA ASP A 720 -22.14 -9.53 20.76
C ASP A 720 -22.47 -11.03 20.78
N GLU A 721 -22.32 -11.66 21.96
CA GLU A 721 -22.48 -13.09 22.16
C GLU A 721 -23.93 -13.58 21.91
N ASN A 722 -24.93 -12.74 22.20
CA ASN A 722 -26.33 -13.12 22.00
C ASN A 722 -26.71 -13.02 20.50
N THR A 723 -26.07 -12.14 19.76
CA THR A 723 -26.34 -11.91 18.34
C THR A 723 -25.61 -12.91 17.44
N ILE A 724 -24.35 -13.26 17.77
CA ILE A 724 -23.51 -14.08 16.88
C ILE A 724 -23.98 -15.53 16.76
N ARG A 725 -24.45 -16.16 17.86
CA ARG A 725 -24.88 -17.58 17.84
C ARG A 725 -26.08 -17.84 16.95
N PRO A 726 -27.18 -17.07 17.01
CA PRO A 726 -28.26 -17.22 16.05
C PRO A 726 -27.83 -17.04 14.58
N LEU A 727 -26.93 -16.11 14.31
CA LEU A 727 -26.41 -15.87 12.95
C LEU A 727 -25.56 -17.04 12.45
N ILE A 728 -24.65 -17.58 13.30
CA ILE A 728 -23.88 -18.80 13.00
C ILE A 728 -24.81 -19.98 12.68
N CYS A 729 -25.84 -20.21 13.52
CA CYS A 729 -26.80 -21.27 13.26
C CYS A 729 -27.53 -21.06 11.93
N ARG A 730 -27.92 -19.83 11.62
CA ARG A 730 -28.67 -19.51 10.40
C ARG A 730 -27.82 -19.65 9.14
N TYR A 731 -26.63 -19.10 9.10
CA TYR A 731 -25.82 -19.02 7.88
C TYR A 731 -24.80 -20.15 7.76
N LEU A 732 -24.01 -20.43 8.81
CA LEU A 732 -23.00 -21.49 8.77
C LEU A 732 -23.61 -22.87 9.05
N GLY A 733 -24.61 -22.95 9.96
CA GLY A 733 -25.28 -24.19 10.31
C GLY A 733 -26.25 -24.71 9.24
N SER A 734 -26.59 -23.90 8.24
CA SER A 734 -27.44 -24.25 7.11
C SER A 734 -26.67 -24.47 5.80
N LEU A 735 -25.33 -24.33 5.82
CA LEU A 735 -24.50 -24.65 4.65
C LEU A 735 -24.75 -26.10 4.18
N PRO A 736 -24.68 -26.36 2.86
CA PRO A 736 -24.81 -27.70 2.32
C PRO A 736 -23.83 -28.68 2.97
N SER A 737 -24.28 -29.90 3.30
CA SER A 737 -23.44 -30.87 4.00
C SER A 737 -23.64 -32.30 3.47
N LYS A 738 -23.87 -32.42 2.16
CA LYS A 738 -24.06 -33.73 1.52
C LYS A 738 -22.71 -34.26 1.01
N GLY A 739 -22.31 -35.45 1.48
CA GLY A 739 -21.11 -36.13 1.01
C GLY A 739 -20.04 -36.35 2.07
N LYS A 740 -18.96 -37.00 1.68
CA LYS A 740 -17.81 -37.23 2.55
C LYS A 740 -16.90 -36.01 2.54
N ASN A 741 -16.26 -35.73 3.70
CA ASN A 741 -15.21 -34.77 3.78
C ASN A 741 -14.04 -35.22 2.88
N VAL A 742 -13.52 -34.29 2.06
CA VAL A 742 -12.41 -34.56 1.14
C VAL A 742 -11.17 -33.80 1.60
N LYS A 743 -10.02 -34.48 1.52
CA LYS A 743 -8.73 -33.89 1.80
C LYS A 743 -7.95 -33.72 0.51
N GLY A 744 -7.53 -32.50 0.21
CA GLY A 744 -6.60 -32.25 -0.88
C GLY A 744 -5.18 -32.70 -0.52
N LYS A 745 -4.33 -32.76 -1.52
CA LYS A 745 -2.92 -33.15 -1.40
C LYS A 745 -2.01 -32.02 -1.89
N ARG A 746 -0.77 -32.01 -1.46
CA ARG A 746 0.25 -31.14 -2.01
C ARG A 746 0.55 -31.54 -3.47
N VAL A 747 0.65 -30.55 -4.36
CA VAL A 747 0.88 -30.76 -5.80
C VAL A 747 2.10 -30.00 -6.31
N LEU A 748 2.63 -29.06 -5.53
CA LEU A 748 3.83 -28.32 -5.84
C LEU A 748 4.92 -28.64 -4.82
N ASN A 749 6.09 -29.08 -5.28
CA ASN A 749 7.25 -29.39 -4.47
C ASN A 749 8.45 -28.63 -5.01
N LEU A 750 9.29 -28.11 -4.12
CA LEU A 750 10.54 -27.47 -4.50
C LEU A 750 11.48 -28.48 -5.15
N GLN A 751 12.26 -28.03 -6.12
CA GLN A 751 13.23 -28.87 -6.81
C GLN A 751 14.43 -29.11 -5.91
N LYS A 752 14.71 -30.37 -5.55
CA LYS A 752 15.79 -30.76 -4.64
C LYS A 752 17.16 -30.71 -5.30
N GLY A 753 18.21 -30.55 -4.48
CA GLY A 753 19.60 -30.48 -4.90
C GLY A 753 20.11 -29.06 -5.08
N ILE A 754 21.27 -28.94 -5.71
CA ILE A 754 21.88 -27.64 -6.05
C ILE A 754 21.51 -27.28 -7.48
N ILE A 755 20.64 -26.27 -7.61
CA ILE A 755 20.12 -25.80 -8.90
C ILE A 755 20.62 -24.38 -9.14
N ASN A 756 21.28 -24.15 -10.26
CA ASN A 756 21.66 -22.82 -10.73
C ASN A 756 20.98 -22.56 -12.07
N ASN A 757 20.34 -21.41 -12.21
CA ASN A 757 19.76 -20.94 -13.45
C ASN A 757 20.25 -19.51 -13.71
N ASP A 758 21.28 -19.38 -14.53
CA ASP A 758 21.83 -18.11 -14.97
C ASP A 758 21.39 -17.82 -16.40
N PHE A 759 20.77 -16.67 -16.63
CA PHE A 759 20.29 -16.26 -17.94
C PHE A 759 20.48 -14.76 -18.18
N THR A 760 20.40 -14.37 -19.45
CA THR A 760 20.52 -12.97 -19.86
C THR A 760 19.21 -12.43 -20.41
N ARG A 761 19.02 -11.12 -20.28
CA ARG A 761 17.84 -10.44 -20.80
C ARG A 761 18.21 -9.07 -21.36
N LYS A 762 17.65 -8.72 -22.51
CA LYS A 762 17.73 -7.37 -23.05
C LYS A 762 16.93 -6.42 -22.16
N MET A 763 17.55 -5.29 -21.79
CA MET A 763 16.89 -4.27 -20.95
C MET A 763 17.47 -2.88 -21.23
N GLU A 764 16.64 -1.85 -21.07
CA GLU A 764 17.03 -0.45 -21.32
C GLU A 764 17.94 0.10 -20.21
N THR A 765 17.69 -0.29 -18.96
CA THR A 765 18.56 0.05 -17.82
C THR A 765 19.25 -1.23 -17.35
N PRO A 766 20.57 -1.39 -17.60
CA PRO A 766 21.30 -2.61 -17.22
C PRO A 766 21.27 -2.84 -15.70
N LYS A 767 20.70 -3.97 -15.26
CA LYS A 767 20.69 -4.43 -13.86
C LYS A 767 20.84 -5.94 -13.80
N ALA A 768 21.41 -6.45 -12.73
CA ALA A 768 21.38 -7.86 -12.41
C ALA A 768 20.43 -8.12 -11.25
N ASN A 769 19.77 -9.28 -11.26
CA ASN A 769 18.91 -9.72 -10.16
C ASN A 769 19.32 -11.13 -9.75
N ALA A 770 19.40 -11.39 -8.45
CA ALA A 770 19.62 -12.72 -7.91
C ALA A 770 18.59 -13.10 -6.85
N THR A 771 18.14 -14.34 -6.89
CA THR A 771 17.38 -15.01 -5.84
C THR A 771 18.08 -16.29 -5.46
N MET A 772 18.26 -16.51 -4.15
CA MET A 772 18.76 -17.76 -3.58
C MET A 772 17.75 -18.31 -2.58
N VAL A 773 17.43 -19.59 -2.72
CA VAL A 773 16.51 -20.27 -1.82
C VAL A 773 17.20 -21.52 -1.29
N TRP A 774 17.49 -21.54 0.01
CA TRP A 774 17.90 -22.74 0.71
C TRP A 774 16.70 -23.32 1.42
N PHE A 775 16.56 -24.63 1.45
CA PHE A 775 15.43 -25.27 2.14
C PHE A 775 15.76 -26.67 2.65
N ASN A 776 15.05 -27.06 3.71
CA ASN A 776 15.20 -28.37 4.35
C ASN A 776 13.81 -28.92 4.74
N GLU A 777 13.37 -29.98 4.04
CA GLU A 777 12.08 -30.63 4.27
C GLU A 777 12.15 -31.74 5.36
N ASP A 778 13.33 -32.06 5.85
CA ASP A 778 13.54 -33.05 6.90
C ASP A 778 13.49 -32.44 8.31
N MET A 779 13.53 -31.11 8.43
CA MET A 779 13.43 -30.41 9.70
C MET A 779 11.96 -30.26 10.13
N LEU A 780 11.63 -30.82 11.28
CA LEU A 780 10.29 -30.72 11.85
C LEU A 780 9.96 -29.28 12.23
N TYR A 781 8.73 -28.89 11.93
CA TYR A 781 8.20 -27.63 12.42
C TYR A 781 7.99 -27.69 13.94
N THR A 782 8.56 -26.75 14.64
CA THR A 782 8.23 -26.37 16.03
C THR A 782 8.21 -24.85 16.10
N THR A 783 7.63 -24.27 17.13
CA THR A 783 7.69 -22.82 17.37
C THR A 783 9.15 -22.35 17.47
N GLU A 784 10.00 -23.13 18.12
CA GLU A 784 11.45 -22.83 18.22
C GLU A 784 12.16 -22.89 16.86
N THR A 785 11.87 -23.90 16.04
CA THR A 785 12.41 -24.01 14.67
C THR A 785 12.02 -22.80 13.83
N ALA A 786 10.78 -22.34 13.91
CA ALA A 786 10.30 -21.17 13.21
C ALA A 786 11.00 -19.87 13.70
N ILE A 787 11.22 -19.73 15.01
CA ILE A 787 11.97 -18.62 15.60
C ILE A 787 13.41 -18.62 15.11
N LYS A 788 14.12 -19.76 15.15
CA LYS A 788 15.50 -19.87 14.69
C LYS A 788 15.64 -19.55 13.20
N ALA A 789 14.73 -20.04 12.37
CA ALA A 789 14.72 -19.72 10.94
C ALA A 789 14.54 -18.19 10.71
N ASN A 790 13.60 -17.57 11.42
CA ASN A 790 13.36 -16.13 11.33
C ASN A 790 14.59 -15.33 11.78
N ILE A 791 15.21 -15.69 12.91
CA ILE A 791 16.45 -15.06 13.40
C ILE A 791 17.56 -15.16 12.35
N ALA A 792 17.80 -16.37 11.79
CA ALA A 792 18.83 -16.58 10.78
C ALA A 792 18.61 -15.70 9.54
N GLY A 793 17.37 -15.62 9.04
CA GLY A 793 17.02 -14.73 7.92
C GLY A 793 17.27 -13.26 8.22
N GLN A 794 16.89 -12.78 9.40
CA GLN A 794 17.11 -11.37 9.79
C GLN A 794 18.60 -11.04 9.97
N ILE A 795 19.39 -11.92 10.58
CA ILE A 795 20.86 -11.74 10.71
C ILE A 795 21.49 -11.66 9.32
N LEU A 796 21.16 -12.59 8.42
CA LEU A 796 21.64 -12.56 7.04
C LEU A 796 21.25 -11.27 6.31
N SER A 797 20.02 -10.80 6.51
CA SER A 797 19.57 -9.53 5.92
C SER A 797 20.45 -8.35 6.38
N MET A 798 20.77 -8.27 7.68
CA MET A 798 21.66 -7.23 8.22
C MET A 798 23.09 -7.34 7.66
N VAL A 799 23.61 -8.56 7.57
CA VAL A 799 24.97 -8.81 7.04
C VAL A 799 25.05 -8.47 5.55
N TYR A 800 24.04 -8.85 4.77
CA TYR A 800 24.00 -8.52 3.34
C TYR A 800 23.92 -7.03 3.12
N LEU A 801 23.07 -6.33 3.89
CA LEU A 801 22.98 -4.87 3.79
C LEU A 801 24.34 -4.21 4.07
N LYS A 802 25.01 -4.63 5.13
CA LYS A 802 26.34 -4.12 5.48
C LYS A 802 27.40 -4.41 4.40
N LYS A 803 27.54 -5.68 4.01
CA LYS A 803 28.66 -6.08 3.11
C LYS A 803 28.41 -5.76 1.65
N ILE A 804 27.15 -5.92 1.16
CA ILE A 804 26.84 -5.73 -0.27
C ILE A 804 26.50 -4.26 -0.56
N ARG A 805 25.69 -3.60 0.29
CA ARG A 805 25.29 -2.20 0.08
C ARG A 805 26.38 -1.24 0.55
N GLU A 806 26.78 -1.33 1.83
CA GLU A 806 27.64 -0.31 2.45
C GLU A 806 29.11 -0.50 2.07
N GLU A 807 29.66 -1.74 2.20
CA GLU A 807 31.09 -1.97 1.93
C GLU A 807 31.41 -2.13 0.44
N ALA A 808 30.63 -2.94 -0.29
CA ALA A 808 30.89 -3.21 -1.71
C ALA A 808 30.21 -2.20 -2.66
N SER A 809 29.23 -1.41 -2.20
CA SER A 809 28.38 -0.52 -3.04
C SER A 809 27.83 -1.24 -4.28
N ALA A 810 27.44 -2.52 -4.11
CA ALA A 810 27.03 -3.38 -5.21
C ALA A 810 25.52 -3.38 -5.42
N ALA A 811 24.74 -2.97 -4.42
CA ALA A 811 23.27 -2.94 -4.47
C ALA A 811 22.73 -1.80 -3.58
N TYR A 812 21.56 -1.27 -3.93
CA TYR A 812 20.80 -0.36 -3.04
C TYR A 812 20.06 -1.13 -1.95
N SER A 813 19.44 -2.26 -2.30
CA SER A 813 18.71 -3.10 -1.37
C SER A 813 19.06 -4.57 -1.60
N CYS A 814 19.22 -5.31 -0.53
CA CYS A 814 19.36 -6.75 -0.53
C CYS A 814 18.87 -7.27 0.81
N GLY A 815 18.52 -8.55 0.89
CA GLY A 815 18.06 -9.08 2.16
C GLY A 815 17.77 -10.56 2.14
N ALA A 816 17.44 -11.08 3.32
CA ALA A 816 17.03 -12.47 3.50
C ALA A 816 15.86 -12.57 4.49
N ALA A 817 15.08 -13.64 4.34
CA ALA A 817 14.00 -13.99 5.25
C ALA A 817 14.02 -15.50 5.51
N GLY A 818 13.87 -15.90 6.77
CA GLY A 818 13.79 -17.29 7.17
C GLY A 818 12.41 -17.65 7.70
N SER A 819 11.90 -18.80 7.34
CA SER A 819 10.60 -19.29 7.78
C SER A 819 10.57 -20.80 7.95
N ALA A 820 9.66 -21.29 8.78
CA ALA A 820 9.31 -22.69 8.85
C ALA A 820 7.82 -22.86 8.58
N THR A 821 7.45 -23.89 7.85
CA THR A 821 6.07 -24.20 7.50
C THR A 821 5.68 -25.62 7.86
N ILE A 822 4.41 -25.80 8.19
CA ILE A 822 3.79 -27.11 8.39
C ILE A 822 2.48 -27.17 7.60
N ASP A 823 2.25 -28.25 6.90
CA ASP A 823 0.99 -28.52 6.22
C ASP A 823 0.67 -30.02 6.22
N ASP A 824 -0.08 -30.45 7.22
CA ASP A 824 -0.35 -31.83 7.62
C ASP A 824 0.95 -32.58 8.00
N ASP A 825 1.43 -33.50 7.17
CA ASP A 825 2.67 -34.26 7.32
C ASP A 825 3.89 -33.64 6.66
N TYR A 826 3.71 -32.51 5.98
CA TYR A 826 4.79 -31.77 5.31
C TYR A 826 5.39 -30.70 6.22
N HIS A 827 6.68 -30.76 6.39
CA HIS A 827 7.47 -29.74 7.10
C HIS A 827 8.49 -29.16 6.13
N ASN A 828 8.82 -27.90 6.28
CA ASN A 828 9.88 -27.26 5.51
C ASN A 828 10.41 -26.04 6.26
N VAL A 829 11.72 -25.92 6.32
CA VAL A 829 12.43 -24.69 6.69
C VAL A 829 13.00 -24.08 5.43
N THR A 830 12.82 -22.80 5.23
CA THR A 830 13.29 -22.07 4.04
C THR A 830 14.01 -20.80 4.48
N ILE A 831 15.16 -20.52 3.87
CA ILE A 831 15.80 -19.21 3.89
C ILE A 831 15.84 -18.72 2.45
N TYR A 832 15.14 -17.60 2.21
CA TYR A 832 15.05 -16.91 0.92
C TYR A 832 15.90 -15.67 0.99
N ALA A 833 16.75 -15.43 -0.02
CA ALA A 833 17.55 -14.22 -0.14
C ALA A 833 17.43 -13.62 -1.55
N TYR A 834 17.50 -12.29 -1.62
CA TYR A 834 17.40 -11.56 -2.89
C TYR A 834 18.42 -10.43 -2.93
N CYS A 835 18.88 -10.11 -4.14
CA CYS A 835 19.81 -9.01 -4.38
C CYS A 835 19.67 -8.49 -5.82
N PRO A 836 18.96 -7.36 -6.05
CA PRO A 836 19.12 -6.57 -7.27
C PRO A 836 20.45 -5.80 -7.15
N MET A 837 21.30 -5.87 -8.18
CA MET A 837 22.69 -5.40 -8.05
C MET A 837 23.28 -4.87 -9.36
N LYS A 838 24.42 -4.21 -9.25
CA LYS A 838 25.28 -3.86 -10.38
C LYS A 838 25.71 -5.10 -11.15
N PRO A 839 25.55 -5.15 -12.48
CA PRO A 839 26.02 -6.30 -13.27
C PRO A 839 27.48 -6.62 -13.05
N GLU A 840 28.36 -5.62 -13.03
CA GLU A 840 29.80 -5.76 -12.84
C GLU A 840 30.24 -6.21 -11.43
N LYS A 841 29.32 -6.06 -10.44
CA LYS A 841 29.52 -6.48 -9.06
C LYS A 841 28.78 -7.79 -8.71
N SER A 842 28.09 -8.38 -9.67
CA SER A 842 27.24 -9.54 -9.43
C SER A 842 27.99 -10.74 -8.85
N THR A 843 29.20 -11.04 -9.37
CA THR A 843 30.02 -12.15 -8.84
C THR A 843 30.42 -11.92 -7.39
N GLU A 844 30.80 -10.69 -7.01
CA GLU A 844 31.18 -10.33 -5.65
C GLU A 844 29.97 -10.45 -4.71
N ALA A 845 28.81 -9.90 -5.10
CA ALA A 845 27.60 -9.94 -4.29
C ALA A 845 27.08 -11.38 -4.08
N LEU A 846 27.06 -12.20 -5.13
CA LEU A 846 26.68 -13.62 -5.04
C LEU A 846 27.63 -14.39 -4.12
N GLN A 847 28.92 -14.13 -4.20
CA GLN A 847 29.90 -14.75 -3.33
C GLN A 847 29.67 -14.38 -1.86
N ILE A 848 29.42 -13.10 -1.58
CA ILE A 848 29.07 -12.64 -0.22
C ILE A 848 27.81 -13.37 0.28
N MET A 849 26.76 -13.49 -0.54
CA MET A 849 25.53 -14.18 -0.15
C MET A 849 25.80 -15.64 0.23
N HIS A 850 26.67 -16.33 -0.51
CA HIS A 850 27.05 -17.71 -0.20
C HIS A 850 27.92 -17.81 1.05
N ASP A 851 28.95 -17.01 1.14
CA ASP A 851 29.93 -17.08 2.23
C ASP A 851 29.28 -16.75 3.57
N GLU A 852 28.39 -15.73 3.60
CA GLU A 852 27.72 -15.34 4.85
C GLU A 852 26.71 -16.38 5.33
N MET A 853 26.07 -17.12 4.43
CA MET A 853 25.25 -18.28 4.82
C MET A 853 26.13 -19.37 5.47
N GLN A 854 27.30 -19.65 4.93
CA GLN A 854 28.24 -20.61 5.51
C GLN A 854 28.87 -20.10 6.81
N ASN A 855 29.22 -18.82 6.87
CA ASN A 855 29.75 -18.17 8.07
C ASN A 855 28.74 -18.24 9.23
N LEU A 856 27.48 -18.01 9.00
CA LEU A 856 26.43 -18.10 10.02
C LEU A 856 26.30 -19.52 10.60
N ALA A 857 26.58 -20.57 9.79
CA ALA A 857 26.63 -21.96 10.28
C ALA A 857 27.82 -22.26 11.22
N THR A 858 28.81 -21.38 11.26
CA THR A 858 30.02 -21.54 12.12
C THR A 858 30.04 -20.52 13.25
N THR A 859 29.61 -19.30 12.98
CA THR A 859 29.69 -18.18 13.94
C THR A 859 28.49 -17.24 13.75
N CYS A 860 27.78 -16.95 14.82
CA CYS A 860 26.74 -15.96 14.88
C CYS A 860 27.20 -14.75 15.72
N ASP A 861 27.07 -13.55 15.17
CA ASP A 861 27.40 -12.32 15.92
C ASP A 861 26.40 -12.07 17.05
N ALA A 862 26.90 -12.00 18.28
CA ALA A 862 26.09 -11.83 19.47
C ALA A 862 25.35 -10.47 19.50
N SER A 863 25.95 -9.41 18.94
CA SER A 863 25.34 -8.08 18.88
C SER A 863 24.20 -8.06 17.88
N MET A 864 24.36 -8.66 16.70
CA MET A 864 23.30 -8.81 15.72
C MET A 864 22.14 -9.65 16.26
N LEU A 865 22.45 -10.77 16.93
CA LEU A 865 21.43 -11.60 17.56
C LEU A 865 20.65 -10.81 18.61
N ALA A 866 21.32 -9.99 19.42
CA ALA A 866 20.65 -9.19 20.45
C ALA A 866 19.66 -8.19 19.82
N LYS A 867 20.04 -7.50 18.74
CA LYS A 867 19.15 -6.57 17.99
C LYS A 867 17.94 -7.30 17.40
N VAL A 868 18.16 -8.47 16.78
CA VAL A 868 17.07 -9.26 16.19
C VAL A 868 16.09 -9.73 17.28
N LYS A 869 16.59 -10.18 18.42
CA LYS A 869 15.75 -10.59 19.57
C LYS A 869 14.91 -9.43 20.08
N GLU A 870 15.49 -8.24 20.24
CA GLU A 870 14.78 -7.03 20.70
C GLU A 870 13.67 -6.66 19.72
N TYR A 871 13.96 -6.66 18.43
CA TYR A 871 12.97 -6.43 17.38
C TYR A 871 11.82 -7.47 17.43
N MET A 872 12.12 -8.77 17.52
CA MET A 872 11.10 -9.82 17.55
C MET A 872 10.22 -9.75 18.80
N LEU A 873 10.79 -9.38 19.95
CA LEU A 873 10.04 -9.19 21.20
C LEU A 873 9.10 -7.98 21.11
N LYS A 874 9.57 -6.90 20.49
CA LYS A 874 8.73 -5.73 20.19
C LYS A 874 7.57 -6.09 19.26
N GLU A 875 7.87 -6.77 18.14
CA GLU A 875 6.87 -7.16 17.15
C GLU A 875 5.75 -8.04 17.71
N VAL A 876 6.09 -9.01 18.58
CA VAL A 876 5.06 -9.88 19.17
C VAL A 876 4.15 -9.12 20.14
N ASP A 877 4.66 -8.09 20.84
CA ASP A 877 3.85 -7.25 21.74
C ASP A 877 2.75 -6.48 21.00
N ASP A 878 3.04 -6.10 19.77
CA ASP A 878 2.08 -5.42 18.91
C ASP A 878 1.16 -6.44 18.17
N ALA A 879 1.71 -7.57 17.72
CA ALA A 879 0.97 -8.61 17.02
C ALA A 879 -0.15 -9.22 17.87
N VAL A 880 0.07 -9.47 19.15
CA VAL A 880 -0.95 -10.08 20.06
C VAL A 880 -2.19 -9.20 20.22
N LYS A 881 -2.13 -7.92 19.88
CA LYS A 881 -3.24 -6.96 19.87
C LYS A 881 -3.98 -6.91 18.54
N THR A 882 -3.79 -7.90 17.67
CA THR A 882 -4.45 -7.99 16.36
C THR A 882 -5.30 -9.25 16.23
N ASN A 883 -6.45 -9.14 15.55
CA ASN A 883 -7.31 -10.29 15.28
C ASN A 883 -6.61 -11.34 14.40
N GLY A 884 -5.78 -10.90 13.44
CA GLY A 884 -5.05 -11.78 12.51
C GLY A 884 -4.05 -12.70 13.23
N TYR A 885 -3.35 -12.19 14.24
CA TYR A 885 -2.47 -13.01 15.07
C TYR A 885 -3.21 -14.20 15.71
N TRP A 886 -4.38 -13.94 16.30
CA TRP A 886 -5.16 -14.99 16.97
C TRP A 886 -5.84 -15.96 16.00
N VAL A 887 -6.16 -15.53 14.76
CA VAL A 887 -6.57 -16.46 13.70
C VAL A 887 -5.49 -17.51 13.47
N ASN A 888 -4.22 -17.08 13.38
CA ASN A 888 -3.08 -17.99 13.16
C ASN A 888 -2.81 -18.88 14.39
N VAL A 889 -2.73 -18.30 15.60
CA VAL A 889 -2.48 -19.06 16.86
C VAL A 889 -3.54 -20.14 17.07
N ILE A 890 -4.82 -19.77 16.99
CA ILE A 890 -5.93 -20.72 17.17
C ILE A 890 -5.93 -21.75 16.03
N GLY A 891 -5.64 -21.33 14.81
CA GLY A 891 -5.53 -22.20 13.65
C GLY A 891 -4.44 -23.26 13.79
N MET A 892 -3.24 -22.88 14.25
CA MET A 892 -2.10 -23.77 14.51
C MET A 892 -2.40 -24.75 15.64
N PHE A 893 -2.93 -24.22 16.74
CA PHE A 893 -3.29 -25.06 17.90
C PHE A 893 -4.39 -26.07 17.57
N TYR A 894 -5.47 -25.63 16.95
CA TYR A 894 -6.59 -26.51 16.64
C TYR A 894 -6.26 -27.58 15.60
N ARG A 895 -5.41 -27.24 14.62
CA ARG A 895 -5.08 -28.14 13.51
C ARG A 895 -3.95 -29.11 13.83
N TYR A 896 -2.90 -28.61 14.50
CA TYR A 896 -1.65 -29.35 14.70
C TYR A 896 -1.31 -29.59 16.18
N GLY A 897 -2.10 -29.06 17.13
CA GLY A 897 -1.77 -29.10 18.56
C GLY A 897 -0.58 -28.22 18.96
N ILE A 898 -0.13 -27.33 18.06
CA ILE A 898 1.06 -26.50 18.26
C ILE A 898 0.68 -25.19 18.94
N ASP A 899 1.29 -24.95 20.11
CA ASP A 899 1.24 -23.67 20.79
C ASP A 899 2.34 -22.74 20.25
N SER A 900 1.94 -21.81 19.42
CA SER A 900 2.85 -20.81 18.84
C SER A 900 2.89 -19.50 19.62
N HIS A 901 2.21 -19.41 20.77
CA HIS A 901 2.03 -18.17 21.54
C HIS A 901 2.67 -18.20 22.92
N THR A 902 2.30 -19.19 23.75
CA THR A 902 2.56 -19.13 25.22
C THR A 902 4.01 -18.91 25.57
N ASP A 903 4.93 -19.68 24.97
CA ASP A 903 6.36 -19.63 25.26
C ASP A 903 7.17 -18.81 24.25
N TYR A 904 6.51 -18.12 23.29
CA TYR A 904 7.20 -17.44 22.19
C TYR A 904 8.29 -16.49 22.67
N LYS A 905 8.00 -15.60 23.63
CA LYS A 905 8.97 -14.64 24.16
C LYS A 905 10.13 -15.33 24.88
N ALA A 906 9.84 -16.37 25.68
CA ALA A 906 10.86 -17.14 26.38
C ALA A 906 11.78 -17.89 25.38
N LEU A 907 11.20 -18.47 24.33
CA LEU A 907 11.95 -19.14 23.26
C LEU A 907 12.84 -18.17 22.49
N VAL A 908 12.37 -16.95 22.18
CA VAL A 908 13.20 -15.90 21.56
C VAL A 908 14.32 -15.50 22.49
N ALA A 909 14.02 -15.24 23.78
CA ALA A 909 15.01 -14.83 24.77
C ALA A 909 16.11 -15.90 24.99
N ALA A 910 15.76 -17.17 24.92
CA ALA A 910 16.67 -18.30 25.14
C ALA A 910 17.67 -18.53 23.99
N GLN A 911 17.48 -17.93 22.81
CA GLN A 911 18.40 -18.15 21.68
C GLN A 911 19.77 -17.54 21.96
N THR A 912 20.82 -18.34 21.67
CA THR A 912 22.24 -17.96 21.79
C THR A 912 22.92 -18.02 20.42
N PRO A 913 24.09 -17.37 20.25
CA PRO A 913 24.88 -17.49 19.02
C PRO A 913 25.12 -18.95 18.59
N GLU A 914 25.45 -19.80 19.54
CA GLU A 914 25.72 -21.23 19.30
C GLU A 914 24.45 -21.97 18.85
N SER A 915 23.28 -21.64 19.44
CA SER A 915 21.99 -22.26 19.05
C SER A 915 21.62 -21.94 17.61
N ILE A 916 21.89 -20.70 17.15
CA ILE A 916 21.61 -20.26 15.78
C ILE A 916 22.61 -20.88 14.80
N SER A 917 23.91 -20.85 15.11
CA SER A 917 24.93 -21.46 14.23
C SER A 917 24.73 -22.96 14.09
N SER A 918 24.43 -23.68 15.19
CA SER A 918 24.09 -25.11 15.14
C SER A 918 22.84 -25.37 14.31
N PHE A 919 21.79 -24.55 14.46
CA PHE A 919 20.57 -24.65 13.64
C PHE A 919 20.86 -24.48 12.15
N VAL A 920 21.60 -23.44 11.75
CA VAL A 920 21.96 -23.20 10.34
C VAL A 920 22.86 -24.33 9.79
N LYS A 921 23.79 -24.84 10.60
CA LYS A 921 24.62 -26.00 10.24
C LYS A 921 23.76 -27.24 9.95
N ASP A 922 22.77 -27.54 10.81
CA ASP A 922 21.85 -28.66 10.61
C ASP A 922 20.93 -28.42 9.42
N PHE A 923 20.45 -27.17 9.22
CA PHE A 923 19.64 -26.76 8.10
C PHE A 923 20.34 -27.01 6.76
N LEU A 924 21.62 -26.68 6.65
CA LEU A 924 22.40 -26.84 5.42
C LEU A 924 22.74 -28.30 5.06
N LYS A 925 22.55 -29.27 5.99
CA LYS A 925 22.78 -30.71 5.71
C LYS A 925 21.89 -31.29 4.61
N ALA A 926 20.71 -30.66 4.36
CA ALA A 926 19.82 -31.08 3.28
C ALA A 926 20.46 -30.90 1.89
N GLY A 927 21.43 -30.02 1.76
CA GLY A 927 22.15 -29.73 0.50
C GLY A 927 21.25 -29.13 -0.60
N ASN A 928 20.06 -28.61 -0.26
CA ASN A 928 19.15 -28.03 -1.23
C ASN A 928 19.39 -26.52 -1.35
N ARG A 929 19.66 -26.05 -2.57
CA ARG A 929 19.79 -24.64 -2.89
C ARG A 929 19.33 -24.39 -4.32
N ILE A 930 18.47 -23.41 -4.51
CA ILE A 930 18.07 -22.91 -5.82
C ILE A 930 18.60 -21.51 -5.95
N GLN A 931 19.33 -21.25 -7.01
CA GLN A 931 19.83 -19.92 -7.36
C GLN A 931 19.35 -19.56 -8.75
N VAL A 932 18.77 -18.36 -8.90
CA VAL A 932 18.39 -17.81 -10.20
C VAL A 932 19.03 -16.44 -10.34
N THR A 933 19.79 -16.26 -11.43
CA THR A 933 20.48 -14.99 -11.71
C THR A 933 20.11 -14.50 -13.11
N MET A 934 19.61 -13.26 -13.20
CA MET A 934 19.38 -12.59 -14.47
C MET A 934 20.44 -11.50 -14.65
N MET A 935 21.08 -11.50 -15.81
CA MET A 935 22.06 -10.50 -16.23
C MET A 935 21.55 -9.72 -17.46
N PRO A 936 21.99 -8.47 -17.68
CA PRO A 936 21.74 -7.80 -18.94
C PRO A 936 22.47 -8.51 -20.09
N GLU A 937 21.85 -8.54 -21.28
CA GLU A 937 22.56 -8.92 -22.50
C GLU A 937 23.70 -7.90 -22.75
N LYS A 938 24.86 -8.37 -23.23
CA LYS A 938 25.99 -7.52 -23.56
C LYS A 938 25.72 -6.70 -24.83
#